data_d3338d38b522c6278482cc3a7cf44ba7
#
_entry.id   d3338d38b522c6278482cc3a7cf44ba7
#
_cell.length_a   1.000
_cell.length_b   1.000
_cell.length_c   1.000
_cell.angle_alpha   90.00
_cell.angle_beta   90.00
_cell.angle_gamma   90.00
#
_symmetry.space_group_name_H-M   'P 1'
#
loop_
_entity.id
_entity.type
_entity.pdbx_description
1 polymer ?
#
loop_
_entity_poly.entity_id
_entity_poly.type
_entity_poly.pdbx_seq_one_letter_code
_entity_poly.pdbx_strand_id
1 'polypeptide(L)'
;MSQKVTVQVIKTENAALSDWQIMDEQYRIVFSGNEYFRDDSVTFSLEANTRYFLQISVTEIFNPDTNLYTLVLNNEPVILIKSDSGSGVHLFTFFTGIRNDDNKITGGTTAAISDFPWQVFLIAGNSRCGGSIISDTWILTAAHCTKDDAGNPVPAAQMSVKVGANNPFNVLEGQTYYVSEVIVNEGFDHQTLLNDIALLKLKQPINYVNATPIKLVTSDDVAYGATDPGVMSWVTGWGLTHVNPDVFPTSLQKVQLPIITNAQASTVWRTIPSTDIMAGYLNGNRDACNGDSGGPMVVPVIDGYKLAGIVSWGSQNCDTYGAYTRVSGFESWIRANTGIVKEFRPPVPAGDTLVCQGEVSSRYSVTNVSGASFYEWRILPADAGVVSGNTANATVLWNTGFTGSATLILRVTINNKVSEWSRLNLKVVLNTILVSQSGDNVICAGKPITLVAGAKGYNLNYKWYKNSTLVQSGPSPELTIASTTTDNSGSYSCEIVGYCGTVFSGTMNLTVHPLTRIYYISPDIQAPFGKNVILEVNSEGHDLVYQWQKNNILLDNSNTSRLFLNDLNATDIGLYKATVTGTCGSEISDTIYVYVKKASGTNEPEVLLWPTITREEFNVALSNNTYYNINIYNSIGKIIRGQTGCRYDTKITVNTLPKGLYIVVVFNREFRKSVKLIIK
;
A
#
# COMPACT_ATOMS: atom_id res chain seq x y z
N MET A 1 18.86 -18.68 -32.75
CA MET A 1 19.01 -18.21 -31.34
C MET A 1 17.79 -17.40 -31.06
N SER A 2 17.04 -17.71 -30.00
CA SER A 2 15.90 -16.93 -29.58
C SER A 2 16.40 -15.54 -29.18
N GLN A 3 15.73 -14.50 -29.68
CA GLN A 3 16.06 -13.12 -29.38
C GLN A 3 15.46 -12.78 -28.04
N LYS A 4 16.21 -12.15 -27.15
CA LYS A 4 15.78 -11.80 -25.78
C LYS A 4 15.59 -10.31 -25.62
N VAL A 5 14.59 -9.94 -24.82
CA VAL A 5 14.25 -8.57 -24.47
C VAL A 5 14.60 -8.34 -23.00
N THR A 6 15.25 -7.24 -22.70
CA THR A 6 15.54 -6.84 -21.32
C THR A 6 14.29 -6.26 -20.68
N VAL A 7 13.93 -6.78 -19.52
CA VAL A 7 12.78 -6.32 -18.72
C VAL A 7 13.27 -5.89 -17.37
N GLN A 8 12.80 -4.74 -16.92
CA GLN A 8 13.12 -4.21 -15.60
C GLN A 8 11.82 -3.87 -14.84
N VAL A 9 11.69 -4.36 -13.64
CA VAL A 9 10.64 -3.96 -12.69
C VAL A 9 11.27 -3.01 -11.68
N ILE A 10 10.81 -1.75 -11.68
CA ILE A 10 11.30 -0.69 -10.80
C ILE A 10 10.25 -0.45 -9.72
N LYS A 11 10.68 -0.47 -8.46
CA LYS A 11 9.89 -0.12 -7.29
C LYS A 11 10.23 1.28 -6.82
N THR A 12 9.24 2.07 -6.42
CA THR A 12 9.47 3.36 -5.79
C THR A 12 9.60 3.22 -4.27
N GLU A 13 10.28 4.14 -3.61
CA GLU A 13 10.56 4.11 -2.16
C GLU A 13 9.30 4.00 -1.28
N ASN A 14 8.14 4.36 -1.80
CA ASN A 14 6.86 4.38 -1.06
C ASN A 14 5.97 3.16 -1.31
N ALA A 15 6.42 2.16 -2.07
CA ALA A 15 5.64 0.95 -2.29
C ALA A 15 5.79 -0.01 -1.10
N ALA A 16 4.71 -0.24 -0.36
CA ALA A 16 4.68 -1.26 0.66
C ALA A 16 4.85 -2.66 0.06
N LEU A 17 5.37 -3.57 0.86
CA LEU A 17 5.65 -4.97 0.57
C LEU A 17 4.62 -5.61 -0.35
N SER A 18 5.05 -6.06 -1.51
CA SER A 18 4.18 -6.70 -2.48
C SER A 18 4.94 -7.75 -3.26
N ASP A 19 4.28 -8.89 -3.41
CA ASP A 19 4.77 -9.95 -4.28
C ASP A 19 4.44 -9.60 -5.74
N TRP A 20 5.33 -9.88 -6.64
CA TRP A 20 5.07 -9.80 -8.07
C TRP A 20 5.54 -11.07 -8.79
N GLN A 21 4.88 -11.38 -9.89
CA GLN A 21 5.25 -12.50 -10.73
C GLN A 21 4.97 -12.20 -12.19
N ILE A 22 5.83 -12.73 -13.07
CA ILE A 22 5.62 -12.72 -14.51
C ILE A 22 5.31 -14.13 -14.95
N MET A 23 4.24 -14.27 -15.72
CA MET A 23 3.72 -15.54 -16.21
C MET A 23 3.73 -15.54 -17.75
N ASP A 24 3.92 -16.70 -18.33
CA ASP A 24 3.77 -16.92 -19.77
C ASP A 24 2.28 -17.03 -20.20
N GLU A 25 2.03 -17.27 -21.48
CA GLU A 25 0.67 -17.42 -22.04
C GLU A 25 -0.12 -18.62 -21.47
N GLN A 26 0.56 -19.57 -20.85
CA GLN A 26 -0.05 -20.70 -20.16
C GLN A 26 -0.18 -20.46 -18.65
N TYR A 27 0.04 -19.21 -18.19
CA TYR A 27 0.02 -18.78 -16.78
C TYR A 27 1.06 -19.49 -15.89
N ARG A 28 2.16 -19.98 -16.46
CA ARG A 28 3.28 -20.53 -15.69
C ARG A 28 4.21 -19.39 -15.27
N ILE A 29 4.60 -19.37 -14.00
CA ILE A 29 5.50 -18.36 -13.46
C ILE A 29 6.89 -18.53 -14.10
N VAL A 30 7.36 -17.52 -14.81
CA VAL A 30 8.69 -17.45 -15.40
C VAL A 30 9.66 -16.67 -14.54
N PHE A 31 9.16 -15.64 -13.84
CA PHE A 31 9.90 -14.88 -12.85
C PHE A 31 8.97 -14.45 -11.72
N SER A 32 9.51 -14.37 -10.51
CA SER A 32 8.79 -13.86 -9.34
C SER A 32 9.76 -13.18 -8.38
N GLY A 33 9.25 -12.22 -7.62
CA GLY A 33 9.93 -11.56 -6.53
C GLY A 33 8.99 -11.43 -5.33
N ASN A 34 9.56 -11.52 -4.13
CA ASN A 34 8.84 -11.38 -2.88
C ASN A 34 9.45 -10.25 -2.03
N GLU A 35 8.89 -10.00 -0.86
CA GLU A 35 9.07 -8.89 0.09
C GLU A 35 10.47 -8.26 0.24
N TYR A 36 11.55 -8.86 -0.25
CA TYR A 36 12.92 -8.42 -0.02
C TYR A 36 13.59 -7.85 -1.26
N PHE A 37 13.00 -6.82 -1.86
CA PHE A 37 13.77 -5.95 -2.75
C PHE A 37 14.75 -5.12 -1.89
N ARG A 38 16.00 -5.53 -1.85
CA ARG A 38 17.09 -4.66 -1.36
C ARG A 38 17.48 -3.60 -2.37
N ASP A 39 17.18 -3.83 -3.64
CA ASP A 39 17.49 -2.92 -4.75
C ASP A 39 16.18 -2.36 -5.32
N ASP A 40 16.20 -1.09 -5.71
CA ASP A 40 15.04 -0.36 -6.26
C ASP A 40 14.53 -0.92 -7.59
N SER A 41 15.20 -1.91 -8.18
CA SER A 41 14.79 -2.55 -9.43
C SER A 41 15.39 -3.94 -9.61
N VAL A 42 14.65 -4.79 -10.34
CA VAL A 42 15.14 -6.10 -10.80
C VAL A 42 15.12 -6.15 -12.33
N THR A 43 16.22 -6.59 -12.93
CA THR A 43 16.37 -6.74 -14.39
C THR A 43 16.53 -8.21 -14.75
N PHE A 44 15.78 -8.67 -15.76
CA PHE A 44 15.84 -10.03 -16.29
C PHE A 44 15.57 -10.04 -17.79
N SER A 45 15.71 -11.18 -18.44
CA SER A 45 15.50 -11.31 -19.88
C SER A 45 14.35 -12.28 -20.18
N LEU A 46 13.43 -11.86 -21.03
CA LEU A 46 12.32 -12.66 -21.54
C LEU A 46 12.50 -12.97 -23.04
N GLU A 47 11.82 -14.00 -23.52
CA GLU A 47 11.78 -14.30 -24.94
C GLU A 47 11.08 -13.16 -25.70
N ALA A 48 11.64 -12.74 -26.81
CA ALA A 48 11.05 -11.73 -27.68
C ALA A 48 9.80 -12.26 -28.39
N ASN A 49 8.91 -11.34 -28.79
CA ASN A 49 7.66 -11.64 -29.49
C ASN A 49 6.72 -12.60 -28.73
N THR A 50 6.75 -12.56 -27.41
CA THR A 50 5.94 -13.40 -26.53
C THR A 50 5.07 -12.55 -25.64
N ARG A 51 3.84 -13.00 -25.39
CA ARG A 51 2.94 -12.35 -24.43
C ARG A 51 3.23 -12.86 -23.02
N TYR A 52 3.25 -11.92 -22.08
CA TYR A 52 3.43 -12.21 -20.67
C TYR A 52 2.39 -11.48 -19.84
N PHE A 53 2.16 -11.98 -18.64
CA PHE A 53 1.30 -11.37 -17.66
C PHE A 53 2.14 -10.95 -16.45
N LEU A 54 2.05 -9.68 -16.04
CA LEU A 54 2.63 -9.19 -14.80
C LEU A 54 1.53 -9.13 -13.75
N GLN A 55 1.68 -9.93 -12.70
CA GLN A 55 0.82 -9.88 -11.54
C GLN A 55 1.56 -9.20 -10.39
N ILE A 56 0.93 -8.22 -9.76
CA ILE A 56 1.45 -7.53 -8.57
C ILE A 56 0.41 -7.55 -7.48
N SER A 57 0.82 -7.95 -6.27
CA SER A 57 -0.01 -7.92 -5.07
C SER A 57 0.39 -6.72 -4.23
N VAL A 58 -0.48 -5.72 -4.12
CA VAL A 58 -0.26 -4.52 -3.31
C VAL A 58 -0.95 -4.69 -1.97
N THR A 59 -0.19 -4.67 -0.87
CA THR A 59 -0.71 -4.92 0.48
C THR A 59 -1.15 -3.65 1.20
N GLU A 60 -0.43 -2.52 1.01
CA GLU A 60 -0.76 -1.24 1.62
C GLU A 60 -0.41 -0.05 0.73
N ILE A 61 -1.18 1.05 0.85
CA ILE A 61 -0.99 2.29 0.10
C ILE A 61 -0.77 3.43 1.07
N PHE A 62 0.42 4.02 1.03
CA PHE A 62 0.79 5.12 1.92
C PHE A 62 0.58 6.53 1.34
N ASN A 63 0.53 6.68 0.02
CA ASN A 63 0.34 7.99 -0.62
C ASN A 63 -0.36 7.84 -1.98
N PRO A 64 -1.54 8.46 -2.20
CA PRO A 64 -2.38 8.26 -3.39
C PRO A 64 -1.81 8.81 -4.71
N ASP A 65 -0.76 9.61 -4.70
CA ASP A 65 -0.26 10.28 -5.91
C ASP A 65 1.07 9.74 -6.46
N THR A 66 1.60 8.64 -5.91
CA THR A 66 2.89 8.08 -6.33
C THR A 66 2.75 6.85 -7.21
N ASN A 67 3.64 6.70 -8.19
CA ASN A 67 3.79 5.45 -8.92
C ASN A 67 4.40 4.41 -7.99
N LEU A 68 3.76 3.25 -7.86
CA LEU A 68 4.25 2.15 -7.01
C LEU A 68 5.27 1.29 -7.73
N TYR A 69 5.00 0.97 -9.00
CA TYR A 69 5.87 0.16 -9.85
C TYR A 69 5.88 0.66 -11.28
N THR A 70 6.99 0.45 -11.94
CA THR A 70 7.16 0.68 -13.37
C THR A 70 7.73 -0.56 -14.02
N LEU A 71 7.04 -1.10 -15.02
CA LEU A 71 7.61 -2.11 -15.92
C LEU A 71 8.29 -1.42 -17.09
N VAL A 72 9.56 -1.71 -17.31
CA VAL A 72 10.38 -1.14 -18.37
C VAL A 72 10.81 -2.24 -19.32
N LEU A 73 10.60 -2.06 -20.62
CA LEU A 73 11.07 -2.94 -21.68
C LEU A 73 12.11 -2.18 -22.53
N ASN A 74 13.32 -2.72 -22.62
CA ASN A 74 14.42 -2.11 -23.39
C ASN A 74 14.63 -0.61 -23.07
N ASN A 75 14.59 -0.25 -21.78
CA ASN A 75 14.68 1.10 -21.21
C ASN A 75 13.47 2.03 -21.47
N GLU A 76 12.35 1.50 -21.96
CA GLU A 76 11.10 2.26 -22.14
C GLU A 76 10.04 1.80 -21.14
N PRO A 77 9.42 2.70 -20.35
CA PRO A 77 8.36 2.34 -19.42
C PRO A 77 7.09 1.93 -20.20
N VAL A 78 6.55 0.75 -19.89
CA VAL A 78 5.36 0.21 -20.57
C VAL A 78 4.15 0.09 -19.66
N ILE A 79 4.36 -0.02 -18.34
CA ILE A 79 3.29 -0.10 -17.35
C ILE A 79 3.68 0.77 -16.16
N LEU A 80 2.78 1.67 -15.76
CA LEU A 80 2.88 2.47 -14.53
C LEU A 80 1.74 2.06 -13.61
N ILE A 81 2.08 1.53 -12.44
CA ILE A 81 1.10 1.15 -11.43
C ILE A 81 1.09 2.24 -10.37
N LYS A 82 -0.05 2.93 -10.27
CA LYS A 82 -0.27 4.02 -9.33
C LYS A 82 -0.97 3.52 -8.06
N SER A 83 -0.84 4.28 -7.00
CA SER A 83 -1.46 4.01 -5.71
C SER A 83 -3.00 4.08 -5.72
N ASP A 84 -3.61 4.76 -6.68
CA ASP A 84 -5.06 4.86 -6.85
C ASP A 84 -5.72 3.53 -7.27
N SER A 85 -4.93 2.57 -7.73
CA SER A 85 -5.40 1.21 -8.08
C SER A 85 -5.92 0.40 -6.88
N GLY A 86 -5.71 0.87 -5.65
CA GLY A 86 -6.14 0.19 -4.42
C GLY A 86 -5.20 -0.95 -3.97
N SER A 87 -5.37 -1.41 -2.73
CA SER A 87 -4.73 -2.65 -2.27
C SER A 87 -5.38 -3.85 -2.96
N GLY A 88 -4.60 -4.83 -3.39
CA GLY A 88 -5.10 -6.03 -4.05
C GLY A 88 -4.12 -6.64 -5.04
N VAL A 89 -4.60 -7.61 -5.81
CA VAL A 89 -3.82 -8.25 -6.88
C VAL A 89 -4.19 -7.59 -8.20
N HIS A 90 -3.18 -7.02 -8.87
CA HIS A 90 -3.31 -6.38 -10.18
C HIS A 90 -2.64 -7.24 -11.25
N LEU A 91 -3.36 -7.55 -12.33
CA LEU A 91 -2.85 -8.33 -13.45
C LEU A 91 -2.74 -7.43 -14.69
N PHE A 92 -1.53 -7.35 -15.23
CA PHE A 92 -1.23 -6.60 -16.44
C PHE A 92 -0.73 -7.54 -17.54
N THR A 93 -1.14 -7.28 -18.75
CA THR A 93 -0.62 -8.01 -19.93
C THR A 93 0.38 -7.14 -20.65
N PHE A 94 1.53 -7.67 -20.99
CA PHE A 94 2.50 -7.00 -21.84
C PHE A 94 3.10 -7.95 -22.89
N PHE A 95 3.63 -7.38 -23.96
CA PHE A 95 4.19 -8.12 -25.06
C PHE A 95 5.63 -7.69 -25.31
N THR A 96 6.53 -8.65 -25.40
CA THR A 96 7.97 -8.44 -25.60
C THR A 96 8.34 -8.33 -27.09
N GLY A 97 7.44 -7.83 -27.93
CA GLY A 97 7.70 -7.62 -29.36
C GLY A 97 8.84 -6.63 -29.58
N ILE A 98 9.74 -6.95 -30.50
CA ILE A 98 10.70 -5.98 -31.02
C ILE A 98 9.91 -5.02 -31.89
N ARG A 99 10.07 -3.71 -31.70
CA ARG A 99 9.65 -2.74 -32.69
C ARG A 99 10.43 -2.99 -34.00
N ASN A 100 9.83 -3.68 -34.93
CA ASN A 100 10.16 -3.46 -36.32
C ASN A 100 9.47 -2.15 -36.69
N ASP A 101 10.23 -1.14 -37.06
CA ASP A 101 9.77 0.17 -37.55
C ASP A 101 9.05 0.08 -38.92
N ASP A 102 8.21 -0.92 -39.11
CA ASP A 102 7.34 -1.05 -40.26
C ASP A 102 5.95 -0.43 -39.92
N ASN A 103 5.89 0.80 -40.06
CA ASN A 103 4.89 1.85 -40.20
C ASN A 103 3.50 1.43 -40.67
N LYS A 104 2.49 1.47 -39.75
CA LYS A 104 1.08 1.15 -40.14
C LYS A 104 0.11 1.58 -39.06
N ILE A 105 -1.02 2.27 -39.38
CA ILE A 105 -1.80 3.14 -38.46
C ILE A 105 -0.81 3.64 -37.43
N THR A 106 -0.52 4.84 -37.19
CA THR A 106 0.71 5.22 -36.46
C THR A 106 1.06 4.18 -35.38
N GLY A 107 2.09 3.32 -35.61
CA GLY A 107 2.46 2.20 -34.72
C GLY A 107 1.56 0.94 -34.73
N GLY A 108 0.68 0.77 -35.72
CA GLY A 108 -0.16 -0.43 -35.89
C GLY A 108 0.50 -1.58 -36.68
N THR A 109 -0.27 -2.59 -37.01
CA THR A 109 0.13 -3.76 -37.84
C THR A 109 -0.95 -4.09 -38.86
N THR A 110 -0.57 -4.80 -39.94
CA THR A 110 -1.54 -5.31 -40.91
C THR A 110 -2.56 -6.25 -40.22
N ALA A 111 -3.82 -6.11 -40.59
CA ALA A 111 -4.92 -6.95 -40.12
C ALA A 111 -5.49 -7.78 -41.29
N ALA A 112 -6.03 -8.95 -40.98
CA ALA A 112 -6.86 -9.68 -41.92
C ALA A 112 -8.33 -9.26 -41.75
N ILE A 113 -9.02 -9.04 -42.85
CA ILE A 113 -10.47 -8.68 -42.79
C ILE A 113 -11.31 -9.80 -42.14
N SER A 114 -10.85 -11.03 -42.19
CA SER A 114 -11.47 -12.18 -41.48
C SER A 114 -11.48 -12.03 -39.97
N ASP A 115 -10.52 -11.28 -39.40
CA ASP A 115 -10.45 -11.00 -37.96
C ASP A 115 -11.40 -9.86 -37.54
N PHE A 116 -11.76 -8.98 -38.51
CA PHE A 116 -12.60 -7.81 -38.33
C PHE A 116 -13.71 -7.73 -39.41
N PRO A 117 -14.55 -8.75 -39.58
CA PRO A 117 -15.47 -8.89 -40.70
C PRO A 117 -16.59 -7.84 -40.75
N TRP A 118 -16.71 -7.02 -39.72
CA TRP A 118 -17.60 -5.85 -39.64
C TRP A 118 -17.01 -4.57 -40.22
N GLN A 119 -15.72 -4.57 -40.56
CA GLN A 119 -15.05 -3.38 -41.08
C GLN A 119 -15.60 -2.95 -42.41
N VAL A 120 -15.84 -1.66 -42.54
CA VAL A 120 -16.37 -1.02 -43.76
C VAL A 120 -15.40 0.04 -44.26
N PHE A 121 -15.19 0.10 -45.56
CA PHE A 121 -14.58 1.23 -46.25
C PHE A 121 -15.69 2.05 -46.89
N LEU A 122 -15.88 3.28 -46.41
CA LEU A 122 -16.93 4.21 -46.87
C LEU A 122 -16.34 5.22 -47.85
N ILE A 123 -17.04 5.45 -48.97
CA ILE A 123 -16.85 6.58 -49.88
C ILE A 123 -18.10 7.46 -49.78
N ALA A 124 -17.91 8.73 -49.48
CA ALA A 124 -18.96 9.73 -49.40
C ALA A 124 -18.53 10.96 -50.25
N GLY A 125 -19.07 11.08 -51.45
CA GLY A 125 -18.58 12.06 -52.43
C GLY A 125 -17.10 11.82 -52.76
N ASN A 126 -16.25 12.79 -52.41
CA ASN A 126 -14.78 12.70 -52.59
C ASN A 126 -14.04 12.23 -51.31
N SER A 127 -14.75 12.07 -50.19
CA SER A 127 -14.17 11.74 -48.89
C SER A 127 -14.13 10.22 -48.66
N ARG A 128 -13.11 9.77 -47.88
CA ARG A 128 -12.93 8.39 -47.48
C ARG A 128 -13.06 8.30 -45.97
N CYS A 129 -13.82 7.32 -45.52
CA CYS A 129 -14.04 7.03 -44.10
C CYS A 129 -14.08 5.51 -43.85
N GLY A 130 -14.13 5.15 -42.60
CA GLY A 130 -14.48 3.83 -42.10
C GLY A 130 -15.96 3.74 -41.73
N GLY A 131 -16.36 2.56 -41.31
CA GLY A 131 -17.67 2.26 -40.75
C GLY A 131 -17.73 0.88 -40.18
N SER A 132 -18.86 0.54 -39.57
CA SER A 132 -19.10 -0.77 -38.95
C SER A 132 -20.43 -1.34 -39.42
N ILE A 133 -20.43 -2.61 -39.86
CA ILE A 133 -21.68 -3.33 -40.13
C ILE A 133 -22.34 -3.64 -38.78
N ILE A 134 -23.56 -3.12 -38.55
CA ILE A 134 -24.34 -3.39 -37.32
C ILE A 134 -25.58 -4.27 -37.57
N SER A 135 -25.97 -4.40 -38.83
CA SER A 135 -26.93 -5.41 -39.31
C SER A 135 -26.66 -5.68 -40.80
N ASP A 136 -27.41 -6.55 -41.40
CA ASP A 136 -27.34 -6.81 -42.85
C ASP A 136 -27.66 -5.60 -43.74
N THR A 137 -28.38 -4.61 -43.23
CA THR A 137 -28.82 -3.42 -43.96
C THR A 137 -28.33 -2.09 -43.38
N TRP A 138 -27.65 -2.11 -42.20
CA TRP A 138 -27.25 -0.89 -41.53
C TRP A 138 -25.75 -0.82 -41.25
N ILE A 139 -25.17 0.33 -41.60
CA ILE A 139 -23.78 0.69 -41.28
C ILE A 139 -23.82 1.83 -40.26
N LEU A 140 -22.95 1.73 -39.24
CA LEU A 140 -22.69 2.78 -38.27
C LEU A 140 -21.36 3.47 -38.62
N THR A 141 -21.37 4.81 -38.67
CA THR A 141 -20.19 5.64 -38.99
C THR A 141 -20.26 6.97 -38.25
N ALA A 142 -19.27 7.84 -38.42
CA ALA A 142 -19.26 9.18 -37.88
C ALA A 142 -20.16 10.12 -38.70
N ALA A 143 -20.80 11.09 -38.08
CA ALA A 143 -21.67 12.07 -38.76
C ALA A 143 -20.85 12.96 -39.69
N HIS A 144 -19.64 13.37 -39.31
CA HIS A 144 -18.78 14.19 -40.16
C HIS A 144 -18.43 13.49 -41.49
N CYS A 145 -18.38 12.15 -41.51
CA CYS A 145 -18.18 11.37 -42.73
C CYS A 145 -19.32 11.47 -43.76
N THR A 146 -20.45 12.00 -43.37
CA THR A 146 -21.62 12.23 -44.24
C THR A 146 -21.72 13.66 -44.74
N LYS A 147 -20.68 14.47 -44.55
CA LYS A 147 -20.58 15.87 -44.95
C LYS A 147 -19.44 16.07 -45.93
N ASP A 148 -19.58 17.10 -46.79
CA ASP A 148 -18.46 17.61 -47.58
C ASP A 148 -17.56 18.55 -46.76
N ASP A 149 -16.46 19.03 -47.36
CA ASP A 149 -15.51 19.94 -46.70
C ASP A 149 -16.15 21.28 -46.27
N ALA A 150 -17.29 21.67 -46.86
CA ALA A 150 -18.05 22.85 -46.49
C ALA A 150 -19.11 22.56 -45.41
N GLY A 151 -19.24 21.33 -44.93
CA GLY A 151 -20.22 20.89 -43.95
C GLY A 151 -21.60 20.58 -44.50
N ASN A 152 -21.78 20.56 -45.81
CA ASN A 152 -23.08 20.24 -46.45
C ASN A 152 -23.28 18.70 -46.47
N PRO A 153 -24.52 18.23 -46.34
CA PRO A 153 -24.83 16.81 -46.46
C PRO A 153 -24.46 16.25 -47.83
N VAL A 154 -23.68 15.17 -47.87
CA VAL A 154 -23.46 14.39 -49.09
C VAL A 154 -24.70 13.55 -49.37
N PRO A 155 -25.28 13.61 -50.59
CA PRO A 155 -26.46 12.82 -50.93
C PRO A 155 -26.19 11.30 -50.82
N ALA A 156 -27.14 10.52 -50.31
CA ALA A 156 -27.04 9.07 -50.18
C ALA A 156 -26.64 8.38 -51.50
N ALA A 157 -27.12 8.92 -52.66
CA ALA A 157 -26.78 8.40 -53.98
C ALA A 157 -25.28 8.51 -54.35
N GLN A 158 -24.53 9.38 -53.66
CA GLN A 158 -23.08 9.57 -53.82
C GLN A 158 -22.28 8.80 -52.76
N MET A 159 -22.95 7.93 -51.98
CA MET A 159 -22.32 7.12 -50.94
C MET A 159 -22.33 5.65 -51.30
N SER A 160 -21.20 5.01 -51.08
CA SER A 160 -21.06 3.57 -51.22
C SER A 160 -20.15 3.01 -50.13
N VAL A 161 -20.40 1.78 -49.77
CA VAL A 161 -19.60 1.05 -48.77
C VAL A 161 -19.01 -0.23 -49.39
N LYS A 162 -17.77 -0.51 -49.12
CA LYS A 162 -17.14 -1.78 -49.49
C LYS A 162 -16.87 -2.60 -48.27
N VAL A 163 -17.25 -3.89 -48.26
CA VAL A 163 -17.16 -4.83 -47.16
C VAL A 163 -16.35 -6.06 -47.60
N GLY A 164 -15.71 -6.75 -46.62
CA GLY A 164 -15.04 -8.00 -46.85
C GLY A 164 -13.75 -7.92 -47.67
N ALA A 165 -13.12 -6.74 -47.80
CA ALA A 165 -11.88 -6.54 -48.53
C ALA A 165 -10.71 -6.22 -47.58
N ASN A 166 -9.53 -6.85 -47.78
CA ASN A 166 -8.29 -6.38 -47.17
C ASN A 166 -7.79 -5.13 -47.91
N ASN A 167 -7.86 -5.12 -49.23
CA ASN A 167 -7.52 -4.00 -50.06
C ASN A 167 -8.82 -3.44 -50.71
N PRO A 168 -9.38 -2.30 -50.22
CA PRO A 168 -10.64 -1.77 -50.71
C PRO A 168 -10.51 -1.21 -52.15
N PHE A 169 -9.32 -1.01 -52.64
CA PHE A 169 -9.06 -0.54 -54.03
C PHE A 169 -8.95 -1.69 -55.02
N ASN A 170 -8.77 -2.94 -54.56
CA ASN A 170 -8.79 -4.10 -55.42
C ASN A 170 -10.22 -4.47 -55.79
N VAL A 171 -10.57 -4.38 -57.04
CA VAL A 171 -11.92 -4.68 -57.56
C VAL A 171 -12.34 -6.13 -57.40
N LEU A 172 -11.38 -7.03 -57.20
CA LEU A 172 -11.61 -8.46 -57.01
C LEU A 172 -11.82 -8.85 -55.55
N GLU A 173 -11.57 -7.93 -54.63
CA GLU A 173 -11.76 -8.16 -53.19
C GLU A 173 -13.01 -7.48 -52.66
N GLY A 174 -13.78 -8.19 -51.85
CA GLY A 174 -14.98 -7.66 -51.18
C GLY A 174 -16.12 -7.37 -52.14
N GLN A 175 -17.17 -6.74 -51.59
CA GLN A 175 -18.35 -6.33 -52.36
C GLN A 175 -18.77 -4.91 -52.02
N THR A 176 -19.18 -4.15 -53.05
CA THR A 176 -19.66 -2.77 -52.89
C THR A 176 -21.19 -2.75 -52.75
N TYR A 177 -21.68 -2.00 -51.76
CA TYR A 177 -23.09 -1.73 -51.54
C TYR A 177 -23.35 -0.22 -51.61
N TYR A 178 -24.53 0.17 -52.09
CA TYR A 178 -24.91 1.57 -52.21
C TYR A 178 -25.88 1.97 -51.12
N VAL A 179 -25.76 3.22 -50.65
CA VAL A 179 -26.57 3.78 -49.58
C VAL A 179 -27.92 4.25 -50.14
N SER A 180 -29.01 3.96 -49.43
CA SER A 180 -30.36 4.41 -49.75
C SER A 180 -30.79 5.60 -48.88
N GLU A 181 -30.33 5.67 -47.63
CA GLU A 181 -30.73 6.65 -46.64
C GLU A 181 -29.57 6.96 -45.69
N VAL A 182 -29.46 8.22 -45.27
CA VAL A 182 -28.48 8.68 -44.26
C VAL A 182 -29.24 9.30 -43.12
N ILE A 183 -29.01 8.82 -41.89
CA ILE A 183 -29.59 9.38 -40.67
C ILE A 183 -28.44 9.88 -39.80
N VAL A 184 -28.34 11.20 -39.67
CA VAL A 184 -27.36 11.87 -38.80
C VAL A 184 -28.01 12.13 -37.45
N ASN A 185 -27.29 11.98 -36.35
CA ASN A 185 -27.82 12.34 -35.04
C ASN A 185 -28.22 13.81 -34.97
N GLU A 186 -29.39 14.09 -34.45
CA GLU A 186 -30.00 15.45 -34.44
C GLU A 186 -29.18 16.44 -33.60
N GLY A 187 -28.40 15.93 -32.64
CA GLY A 187 -27.50 16.72 -31.78
C GLY A 187 -26.08 16.85 -32.33
N PHE A 188 -25.80 16.39 -33.55
CA PHE A 188 -24.48 16.52 -34.15
C PHE A 188 -24.11 17.96 -34.41
N ASP A 189 -22.94 18.38 -33.93
CA ASP A 189 -22.34 19.68 -34.17
C ASP A 189 -21.05 19.53 -34.99
N HIS A 190 -21.07 20.02 -36.22
CA HIS A 190 -19.95 19.90 -37.15
C HIS A 190 -18.68 20.66 -36.71
N GLN A 191 -18.82 21.73 -35.92
CA GLN A 191 -17.67 22.52 -35.46
C GLN A 191 -16.95 21.89 -34.25
N THR A 192 -17.73 21.30 -33.37
CA THR A 192 -17.23 20.71 -32.14
C THR A 192 -17.08 19.20 -32.20
N LEU A 193 -17.64 18.55 -33.21
CA LEU A 193 -17.79 17.10 -33.40
C LEU A 193 -18.53 16.44 -32.23
N LEU A 194 -19.40 17.18 -31.54
CA LEU A 194 -20.27 16.63 -30.50
C LEU A 194 -21.33 15.73 -31.15
N ASN A 195 -21.60 14.57 -30.54
CA ASN A 195 -22.55 13.57 -31.02
C ASN A 195 -22.27 13.12 -32.47
N ASP A 196 -21.01 12.88 -32.78
CA ASP A 196 -20.51 12.53 -34.10
C ASP A 196 -20.84 11.08 -34.48
N ILE A 197 -22.09 10.83 -34.86
CA ILE A 197 -22.62 9.51 -35.19
C ILE A 197 -23.68 9.60 -36.29
N ALA A 198 -23.60 8.68 -37.25
CA ALA A 198 -24.57 8.55 -38.33
C ALA A 198 -24.84 7.08 -38.70
N LEU A 199 -26.03 6.83 -39.21
CA LEU A 199 -26.49 5.56 -39.73
C LEU A 199 -26.64 5.63 -41.24
N LEU A 200 -26.14 4.63 -41.95
CA LEU A 200 -26.32 4.48 -43.37
C LEU A 200 -27.14 3.23 -43.64
N LYS A 201 -28.31 3.39 -44.28
CA LYS A 201 -29.12 2.27 -44.74
C LYS A 201 -28.73 1.87 -46.15
N LEU A 202 -28.51 0.60 -46.34
CA LEU A 202 -28.13 0.05 -47.65
C LEU A 202 -29.35 -0.18 -48.54
N LYS A 203 -29.17 -0.11 -49.86
CA LYS A 203 -30.22 -0.41 -50.85
C LYS A 203 -30.59 -1.89 -50.87
N GLN A 204 -29.67 -2.76 -50.46
CA GLN A 204 -29.87 -4.21 -50.40
C GLN A 204 -29.09 -4.80 -49.21
N PRO A 205 -29.55 -5.91 -48.63
CA PRO A 205 -28.85 -6.56 -47.53
C PRO A 205 -27.46 -7.07 -47.94
N ILE A 206 -26.53 -7.00 -46.99
CA ILE A 206 -25.20 -7.59 -47.11
C ILE A 206 -25.34 -9.13 -47.09
N ASN A 207 -24.83 -9.78 -48.12
CA ASN A 207 -24.83 -11.24 -48.26
C ASN A 207 -23.42 -11.79 -48.59
N TYR A 208 -22.39 -10.95 -48.42
CA TYR A 208 -21.01 -11.33 -48.66
C TYR A 208 -20.44 -12.20 -47.51
N VAL A 209 -19.85 -13.35 -47.84
CA VAL A 209 -19.46 -14.39 -46.89
C VAL A 209 -18.46 -13.91 -45.80
N ASN A 210 -17.60 -12.95 -46.16
CA ASN A 210 -16.59 -12.40 -45.26
C ASN A 210 -17.02 -11.07 -44.60
N ALA A 211 -18.31 -10.81 -44.53
CA ALA A 211 -18.86 -9.61 -43.94
C ALA A 211 -19.96 -9.99 -42.94
N THR A 212 -19.75 -9.73 -41.66
CA THR A 212 -20.70 -10.03 -40.59
C THR A 212 -20.90 -8.85 -39.66
N PRO A 213 -22.13 -8.63 -39.17
CA PRO A 213 -22.42 -7.55 -38.23
C PRO A 213 -21.68 -7.75 -36.90
N ILE A 214 -21.27 -6.63 -36.29
CA ILE A 214 -20.76 -6.56 -34.92
C ILE A 214 -21.88 -6.15 -33.96
N LYS A 215 -21.89 -6.75 -32.77
CA LYS A 215 -22.78 -6.34 -31.68
C LYS A 215 -22.30 -5.04 -31.06
N LEU A 216 -23.26 -4.23 -30.59
CA LEU A 216 -22.96 -2.97 -29.90
C LEU A 216 -22.63 -3.21 -28.43
N VAL A 217 -21.71 -2.41 -27.88
CA VAL A 217 -21.57 -2.28 -26.43
C VAL A 217 -22.80 -1.59 -25.87
N THR A 218 -23.47 -2.22 -24.94
CA THR A 218 -24.66 -1.71 -24.26
C THR A 218 -24.30 -1.05 -22.93
N SER A 219 -25.24 -0.34 -22.32
CA SER A 219 -25.13 0.17 -20.95
C SER A 219 -24.84 -0.94 -19.92
N ASP A 220 -25.40 -2.14 -20.12
CA ASP A 220 -25.13 -3.30 -19.27
C ASP A 220 -23.68 -3.78 -19.42
N ASP A 221 -23.13 -3.79 -20.64
CA ASP A 221 -21.73 -4.16 -20.87
C ASP A 221 -20.76 -3.17 -20.21
N VAL A 222 -21.08 -1.87 -20.23
CA VAL A 222 -20.34 -0.82 -19.52
C VAL A 222 -20.38 -1.08 -18.01
N ALA A 223 -21.54 -1.41 -17.46
CA ALA A 223 -21.67 -1.74 -16.03
C ALA A 223 -20.86 -2.99 -15.62
N TYR A 224 -20.53 -3.86 -16.58
CA TYR A 224 -19.64 -5.01 -16.39
C TYR A 224 -18.17 -4.73 -16.74
N GLY A 225 -17.81 -3.45 -16.92
CA GLY A 225 -16.43 -3.04 -17.13
C GLY A 225 -15.89 -3.19 -18.55
N ALA A 226 -16.77 -3.41 -19.57
CA ALA A 226 -16.33 -3.61 -20.95
C ALA A 226 -15.57 -2.41 -21.54
N THR A 227 -15.76 -1.23 -20.97
CA THR A 227 -15.09 0.02 -21.37
C THR A 227 -14.38 0.72 -20.22
N ASP A 228 -13.98 -0.03 -19.18
CA ASP A 228 -13.25 0.52 -18.07
C ASP A 228 -11.85 1.01 -18.51
N PRO A 229 -11.30 2.03 -17.84
CA PRO A 229 -9.94 2.46 -18.09
C PRO A 229 -8.94 1.29 -17.97
N GLY A 230 -8.05 1.20 -18.96
CA GLY A 230 -7.09 0.10 -19.06
C GLY A 230 -7.56 -1.07 -19.93
N VAL A 231 -8.85 -1.17 -20.26
CA VAL A 231 -9.32 -2.16 -21.25
C VAL A 231 -8.68 -1.86 -22.61
N MET A 232 -8.03 -2.89 -23.19
CA MET A 232 -7.36 -2.79 -24.46
C MET A 232 -8.37 -2.93 -25.61
N SER A 233 -8.58 -1.86 -26.36
CA SER A 233 -9.44 -1.83 -27.56
C SER A 233 -8.64 -2.07 -28.82
N TRP A 234 -9.28 -2.58 -29.87
CA TRP A 234 -8.73 -2.58 -31.23
C TRP A 234 -9.42 -1.49 -32.06
N VAL A 235 -8.59 -0.74 -32.78
CA VAL A 235 -9.04 0.18 -33.81
C VAL A 235 -8.50 -0.32 -35.14
N THR A 236 -9.36 -0.32 -36.17
CA THR A 236 -9.02 -0.85 -37.49
C THR A 236 -9.44 0.10 -38.59
N GLY A 237 -8.65 0.17 -39.67
CA GLY A 237 -8.98 1.00 -40.81
C GLY A 237 -7.87 1.08 -41.88
N TRP A 238 -8.05 2.01 -42.82
CA TRP A 238 -7.14 2.31 -43.92
C TRP A 238 -6.65 3.76 -43.88
N GLY A 239 -6.68 4.38 -42.71
CA GLY A 239 -6.18 5.73 -42.52
C GLY A 239 -4.66 5.83 -42.63
N LEU A 240 -4.15 7.06 -42.56
CA LEU A 240 -2.73 7.37 -42.69
C LEU A 240 -1.88 6.52 -41.74
N THR A 241 -0.83 5.98 -42.28
CA THR A 241 0.21 5.27 -41.51
C THR A 241 1.39 6.18 -41.17
N HIS A 242 1.50 7.32 -41.85
CA HIS A 242 2.44 8.41 -41.62
C HIS A 242 1.78 9.73 -41.98
N VAL A 243 2.09 10.75 -41.22
CA VAL A 243 1.59 12.12 -41.40
C VAL A 243 2.55 12.99 -42.23
N ASN A 244 3.79 12.55 -42.45
CA ASN A 244 4.74 13.29 -43.28
C ASN A 244 5.82 12.38 -43.87
N PRO A 245 5.80 12.01 -45.18
CA PRO A 245 4.70 12.29 -46.11
C PRO A 245 3.44 11.45 -45.82
N ASP A 246 2.29 11.90 -46.27
CA ASP A 246 1.03 11.16 -46.15
C ASP A 246 1.09 9.84 -46.88
N VAL A 247 0.96 8.72 -46.16
CA VAL A 247 0.97 7.39 -46.72
C VAL A 247 -0.28 6.64 -46.30
N PHE A 248 -1.15 6.33 -47.27
CA PHE A 248 -2.31 5.47 -47.08
C PHE A 248 -1.98 4.01 -47.38
N PRO A 249 -2.30 3.07 -46.50
CA PRO A 249 -2.08 1.67 -46.73
C PRO A 249 -3.08 1.10 -47.73
N THR A 250 -2.67 0.12 -48.50
CA THR A 250 -3.57 -0.67 -49.37
C THR A 250 -4.22 -1.85 -48.62
N SER A 251 -3.64 -2.28 -47.48
CA SER A 251 -4.17 -3.37 -46.66
C SER A 251 -4.73 -2.85 -45.35
N LEU A 252 -5.78 -3.50 -44.85
CA LEU A 252 -6.38 -3.18 -43.56
C LEU A 252 -5.31 -3.17 -42.46
N GLN A 253 -5.34 -2.15 -41.60
CA GLN A 253 -4.47 -1.98 -40.46
C GLN A 253 -5.23 -2.13 -39.14
N LYS A 254 -4.52 -2.47 -38.07
CA LYS A 254 -5.05 -2.50 -36.70
C LYS A 254 -4.05 -1.92 -35.71
N VAL A 255 -4.57 -1.27 -34.67
CA VAL A 255 -3.80 -0.80 -33.50
C VAL A 255 -4.54 -1.15 -32.22
N GLN A 256 -3.78 -1.49 -31.20
CA GLN A 256 -4.34 -1.75 -29.88
C GLN A 256 -4.08 -0.56 -28.97
N LEU A 257 -5.15 -0.01 -28.38
CA LEU A 257 -5.14 1.20 -27.58
C LEU A 257 -5.85 0.95 -26.25
N PRO A 258 -5.26 1.37 -25.10
CA PRO A 258 -5.96 1.33 -23.83
C PRO A 258 -7.06 2.40 -23.79
N ILE A 259 -8.22 2.06 -23.29
CA ILE A 259 -9.24 3.03 -22.90
C ILE A 259 -8.71 3.81 -21.70
N ILE A 260 -8.89 5.13 -21.71
CA ILE A 260 -8.53 6.03 -20.62
C ILE A 260 -9.74 6.78 -20.09
N THR A 261 -9.62 7.37 -18.92
CA THR A 261 -10.69 8.22 -18.38
C THR A 261 -10.80 9.52 -19.17
N ASN A 262 -12.03 10.06 -19.31
CA ASN A 262 -12.22 11.38 -19.88
C ASN A 262 -11.50 12.47 -19.07
N ALA A 263 -11.39 12.30 -17.74
CA ALA A 263 -10.61 13.18 -16.87
C ALA A 263 -9.11 13.18 -17.23
N GLN A 264 -8.53 12.00 -17.47
CA GLN A 264 -7.14 11.88 -17.90
C GLN A 264 -6.93 12.55 -19.28
N ALA A 265 -7.82 12.30 -20.23
CA ALA A 265 -7.74 12.94 -21.54
C ALA A 265 -7.90 14.47 -21.47
N SER A 266 -8.68 14.99 -20.53
CA SER A 266 -8.89 16.44 -20.31
C SER A 266 -7.64 17.17 -19.82
N THR A 267 -6.56 16.47 -19.46
CA THR A 267 -5.25 17.10 -19.18
C THR A 267 -4.54 17.57 -20.46
N VAL A 268 -4.88 16.97 -21.60
CA VAL A 268 -4.30 17.29 -22.93
C VAL A 268 -5.30 18.06 -23.78
N TRP A 269 -6.54 17.63 -23.76
CA TRP A 269 -7.65 18.18 -24.50
C TRP A 269 -8.53 19.08 -23.62
N ARG A 270 -9.45 19.85 -24.25
CA ARG A 270 -10.55 20.51 -23.52
C ARG A 270 -11.42 19.48 -22.78
N THR A 271 -12.38 19.93 -22.00
CA THR A 271 -13.38 19.05 -21.35
C THR A 271 -13.97 18.05 -22.34
N ILE A 272 -13.85 16.76 -22.06
CA ILE A 272 -14.36 15.67 -22.86
C ILE A 272 -15.81 15.38 -22.46
N PRO A 273 -16.77 15.39 -23.39
CA PRO A 273 -18.15 15.07 -23.08
C PRO A 273 -18.33 13.59 -22.74
N SER A 274 -19.39 13.27 -22.00
CA SER A 274 -19.71 11.87 -21.63
C SER A 274 -20.09 11.00 -22.83
N THR A 275 -20.46 11.63 -23.94
CA THR A 275 -20.76 10.99 -25.23
C THR A 275 -19.51 10.49 -25.96
N ASP A 276 -18.33 10.87 -25.49
CA ASP A 276 -17.07 10.42 -26.06
C ASP A 276 -16.39 9.41 -25.13
N ILE A 277 -15.67 8.49 -25.72
CA ILE A 277 -14.75 7.55 -25.06
C ILE A 277 -13.36 7.80 -25.61
N MET A 278 -12.39 7.87 -24.71
CA MET A 278 -11.01 8.21 -25.04
C MET A 278 -10.13 6.97 -24.98
N ALA A 279 -9.20 6.85 -25.92
CA ALA A 279 -8.20 5.78 -25.90
C ALA A 279 -6.87 6.28 -26.47
N GLY A 280 -5.77 5.58 -26.13
CA GLY A 280 -4.45 5.91 -26.66
C GLY A 280 -3.38 6.06 -25.59
N TYR A 281 -2.22 6.56 -26.02
CA TYR A 281 -1.04 6.80 -25.20
C TYR A 281 -0.64 8.28 -25.29
N LEU A 282 -0.26 8.88 -24.18
CA LEU A 282 0.32 10.21 -24.15
C LEU A 282 1.72 10.16 -24.83
N ASN A 283 1.94 11.00 -25.84
CA ASN A 283 3.17 11.02 -26.64
C ASN A 283 3.50 9.67 -27.28
N GLY A 284 2.48 8.84 -27.52
CA GLY A 284 2.63 7.52 -28.15
C GLY A 284 2.50 7.59 -29.67
N ASN A 285 3.41 6.96 -30.40
CA ASN A 285 3.31 6.78 -31.85
C ASN A 285 2.27 5.71 -32.23
N ARG A 286 1.10 5.71 -31.56
CA ARG A 286 0.03 4.73 -31.76
C ARG A 286 -1.32 5.44 -31.60
N ASP A 287 -2.02 5.61 -32.72
CA ASP A 287 -3.36 6.19 -32.74
C ASP A 287 -4.11 5.83 -34.05
N ALA A 288 -5.42 6.02 -34.05
CA ALA A 288 -6.20 6.18 -35.27
C ALA A 288 -5.77 7.49 -35.97
N CYS A 289 -5.81 7.52 -37.28
CA CYS A 289 -5.34 8.67 -38.04
C CYS A 289 -6.34 9.07 -39.15
N ASN A 290 -6.03 10.13 -39.90
CA ASN A 290 -6.84 10.63 -40.97
C ASN A 290 -7.21 9.52 -41.99
N GLY A 291 -8.50 9.31 -42.24
CA GLY A 291 -9.02 8.21 -43.04
C GLY A 291 -9.56 7.01 -42.27
N ASP A 292 -9.29 6.91 -40.95
CA ASP A 292 -9.91 5.92 -40.07
C ASP A 292 -11.25 6.44 -39.49
N SER A 293 -11.56 7.73 -39.66
CA SER A 293 -12.80 8.40 -39.24
C SER A 293 -14.04 7.56 -39.57
N GLY A 294 -14.96 7.44 -38.62
CA GLY A 294 -16.15 6.60 -38.74
C GLY A 294 -15.90 5.09 -38.51
N GLY A 295 -14.64 4.65 -38.49
CA GLY A 295 -14.25 3.27 -38.28
C GLY A 295 -14.48 2.77 -36.88
N PRO A 296 -14.37 1.43 -36.65
CA PRO A 296 -14.67 0.79 -35.37
C PRO A 296 -13.55 0.92 -34.35
N MET A 297 -13.91 1.24 -33.12
CA MET A 297 -13.16 0.86 -31.91
C MET A 297 -13.92 -0.26 -31.22
N VAL A 298 -13.28 -1.45 -31.11
CA VAL A 298 -13.91 -2.64 -30.54
C VAL A 298 -13.21 -3.07 -29.28
N VAL A 299 -13.99 -3.57 -28.32
CA VAL A 299 -13.48 -4.10 -27.05
C VAL A 299 -13.71 -5.61 -26.94
N PRO A 300 -12.82 -6.35 -26.26
CA PRO A 300 -12.99 -7.77 -26.06
C PRO A 300 -14.14 -8.04 -25.10
N VAL A 301 -14.93 -9.04 -25.41
CA VAL A 301 -15.95 -9.61 -24.55
C VAL A 301 -15.77 -11.13 -24.49
N ILE A 302 -16.57 -11.84 -23.68
CA ILE A 302 -16.40 -13.29 -23.47
C ILE A 302 -16.39 -14.08 -24.79
N ASP A 303 -17.25 -13.72 -25.74
CA ASP A 303 -17.40 -14.42 -27.01
C ASP A 303 -16.95 -13.56 -28.22
N GLY A 304 -15.81 -12.88 -28.14
CA GLY A 304 -15.27 -12.09 -29.25
C GLY A 304 -15.19 -10.59 -28.94
N TYR A 305 -15.76 -9.76 -29.81
CA TYR A 305 -15.68 -8.31 -29.71
C TYR A 305 -17.06 -7.65 -29.79
N LYS A 306 -17.18 -6.45 -29.18
CA LYS A 306 -18.32 -5.54 -29.36
C LYS A 306 -17.84 -4.15 -29.74
N LEU A 307 -18.61 -3.44 -30.52
CA LEU A 307 -18.35 -2.07 -30.96
C LEU A 307 -18.58 -1.09 -29.79
N ALA A 308 -17.53 -0.46 -29.31
CA ALA A 308 -17.54 0.45 -28.17
C ALA A 308 -17.46 1.92 -28.59
N GLY A 309 -16.77 2.20 -29.69
CA GLY A 309 -16.55 3.57 -30.17
C GLY A 309 -16.51 3.67 -31.69
N ILE A 310 -16.70 4.87 -32.18
CA ILE A 310 -16.59 5.27 -33.59
C ILE A 310 -15.46 6.30 -33.66
N VAL A 311 -14.45 6.10 -34.50
CA VAL A 311 -13.33 7.06 -34.67
C VAL A 311 -13.91 8.43 -35.07
N SER A 312 -13.64 9.45 -34.25
CA SER A 312 -14.21 10.79 -34.42
C SER A 312 -13.15 11.86 -34.60
N TRP A 313 -12.36 12.19 -33.58
CA TRP A 313 -11.38 13.25 -33.63
C TRP A 313 -10.13 12.93 -32.81
N GLY A 314 -9.04 13.68 -33.06
CA GLY A 314 -7.78 13.51 -32.34
C GLY A 314 -6.73 14.53 -32.76
N SER A 315 -5.46 14.24 -32.48
CA SER A 315 -4.32 15.04 -32.91
C SER A 315 -4.13 14.93 -34.42
N GLN A 316 -3.80 16.04 -35.07
CA GLN A 316 -3.45 16.05 -36.50
C GLN A 316 -2.19 15.20 -36.78
N ASN A 317 -1.33 15.04 -35.79
CA ASN A 317 -0.12 14.21 -35.90
C ASN A 317 -0.37 12.74 -35.49
N CYS A 318 -1.56 12.40 -35.02
CA CYS A 318 -1.93 11.04 -34.56
C CYS A 318 -0.94 10.49 -33.50
N ASP A 319 -0.57 11.35 -32.54
CA ASP A 319 0.51 11.11 -31.58
C ASP A 319 0.09 11.20 -30.11
N THR A 320 -1.19 11.30 -29.83
CA THR A 320 -1.74 11.41 -28.46
C THR A 320 -3.06 10.66 -28.33
N TYR A 321 -3.87 10.99 -27.34
CA TYR A 321 -5.17 10.35 -27.11
C TYR A 321 -6.17 10.69 -28.21
N GLY A 322 -6.77 9.67 -28.82
CA GLY A 322 -7.87 9.79 -29.78
C GLY A 322 -9.25 9.78 -29.08
N ALA A 323 -10.20 10.46 -29.68
CA ALA A 323 -11.58 10.52 -29.25
C ALA A 323 -12.49 9.70 -30.18
N TYR A 324 -13.37 8.95 -29.57
CA TYR A 324 -14.31 8.06 -30.23
C TYR A 324 -15.72 8.36 -29.73
N THR A 325 -16.71 8.43 -30.62
CA THR A 325 -18.10 8.55 -30.18
C THR A 325 -18.51 7.28 -29.43
N ARG A 326 -18.94 7.41 -28.17
CA ARG A 326 -19.30 6.31 -27.27
C ARG A 326 -20.59 5.63 -27.71
N VAL A 327 -20.52 4.45 -28.32
CA VAL A 327 -21.67 3.72 -28.87
C VAL A 327 -22.75 3.46 -27.83
N SER A 328 -22.39 3.09 -26.60
CA SER A 328 -23.36 2.84 -25.52
C SER A 328 -24.17 4.09 -25.12
N GLY A 329 -23.65 5.28 -25.36
CA GLY A 329 -24.36 6.55 -25.15
C GLY A 329 -25.50 6.78 -26.16
N PHE A 330 -25.44 6.14 -27.33
CA PHE A 330 -26.40 6.26 -28.40
C PHE A 330 -27.21 4.98 -28.65
N GLU A 331 -27.16 4.00 -27.76
CA GLU A 331 -27.85 2.71 -27.92
C GLU A 331 -29.34 2.89 -28.26
N SER A 332 -30.03 3.76 -27.53
CA SER A 332 -31.47 4.01 -27.74
C SER A 332 -31.74 4.66 -29.09
N TRP A 333 -30.92 5.64 -29.52
CA TRP A 333 -31.03 6.31 -30.81
C TRP A 333 -30.78 5.34 -31.98
N ILE A 334 -29.71 4.50 -31.87
CA ILE A 334 -29.41 3.50 -32.90
C ILE A 334 -30.59 2.53 -33.05
N ARG A 335 -31.12 2.00 -31.95
CA ARG A 335 -32.22 1.04 -31.96
C ARG A 335 -33.52 1.63 -32.51
N ALA A 336 -33.83 2.86 -32.13
CA ALA A 336 -35.03 3.56 -32.62
C ALA A 336 -35.01 3.75 -34.14
N ASN A 337 -33.85 4.03 -34.73
CA ASN A 337 -33.74 4.29 -36.17
C ASN A 337 -33.49 3.00 -36.99
N THR A 338 -32.93 1.96 -36.41
CA THR A 338 -32.58 0.74 -37.17
C THR A 338 -33.56 -0.41 -36.94
N GLY A 339 -34.33 -0.39 -35.86
CA GLY A 339 -35.15 -1.52 -35.42
C GLY A 339 -34.35 -2.68 -34.84
N ILE A 340 -33.04 -2.55 -34.63
CA ILE A 340 -32.21 -3.57 -34.01
C ILE A 340 -32.67 -3.80 -32.57
N VAL A 341 -33.08 -5.02 -32.24
CA VAL A 341 -33.62 -5.36 -30.92
C VAL A 341 -32.46 -5.59 -29.93
N LYS A 342 -32.65 -5.12 -28.70
CA LYS A 342 -31.71 -5.47 -27.59
C LYS A 342 -31.78 -6.98 -27.35
N GLU A 343 -30.62 -7.64 -27.35
CA GLU A 343 -30.57 -9.06 -27.03
C GLU A 343 -30.95 -9.29 -25.58
N PHE A 344 -31.66 -10.40 -25.34
CA PHE A 344 -32.07 -10.78 -23.99
C PHE A 344 -30.84 -11.12 -23.14
N ARG A 345 -30.86 -10.71 -21.89
CA ARG A 345 -29.88 -11.08 -20.87
C ARG A 345 -30.63 -11.73 -19.70
N PRO A 346 -30.23 -12.93 -19.24
CA PRO A 346 -30.85 -13.53 -18.08
C PRO A 346 -30.67 -12.69 -16.83
N PRO A 347 -31.50 -12.84 -15.81
CA PRO A 347 -31.24 -12.24 -14.49
C PRO A 347 -29.86 -12.63 -13.95
N VAL A 348 -29.29 -11.78 -13.09
CA VAL A 348 -28.02 -12.05 -12.41
C VAL A 348 -28.20 -13.30 -11.53
N PRO A 349 -27.26 -14.27 -11.57
CA PRO A 349 -27.29 -15.40 -10.67
C PRO A 349 -27.28 -14.98 -9.20
N ALA A 350 -27.96 -15.72 -8.35
CA ALA A 350 -27.99 -15.56 -6.90
C ALA A 350 -27.23 -16.69 -6.21
N GLY A 351 -26.53 -16.36 -5.13
CA GLY A 351 -25.71 -17.27 -4.31
C GLY A 351 -24.64 -16.46 -3.55
N ASP A 352 -23.82 -17.16 -2.79
CA ASP A 352 -22.77 -16.53 -1.99
C ASP A 352 -21.70 -15.90 -2.91
N THR A 353 -21.44 -14.62 -2.68
CA THR A 353 -20.44 -13.87 -3.46
C THR A 353 -19.04 -13.90 -2.83
N LEU A 354 -18.94 -14.38 -1.59
CA LEU A 354 -17.70 -14.51 -0.86
C LEU A 354 -17.55 -15.98 -0.40
N VAL A 355 -16.49 -16.63 -0.84
CA VAL A 355 -16.23 -18.06 -0.65
C VAL A 355 -14.91 -18.24 0.07
N CYS A 356 -14.83 -19.17 1.01
CA CYS A 356 -13.59 -19.48 1.71
C CYS A 356 -12.72 -20.42 0.87
N GLN A 357 -11.40 -20.20 0.91
CA GLN A 357 -10.44 -21.14 0.31
C GLN A 357 -10.63 -22.54 0.87
N GLY A 358 -10.63 -23.55 -0.01
CA GLY A 358 -10.84 -24.94 0.38
C GLY A 358 -12.31 -25.34 0.50
N GLU A 359 -13.26 -24.40 0.29
CA GLU A 359 -14.67 -24.76 0.07
C GLU A 359 -14.76 -25.76 -1.09
N VAL A 360 -15.52 -26.83 -0.91
CA VAL A 360 -15.62 -27.87 -1.94
C VAL A 360 -16.56 -27.43 -3.04
N SER A 361 -17.73 -26.89 -2.68
CA SER A 361 -18.75 -26.49 -3.66
C SER A 361 -19.69 -25.43 -3.13
N SER A 362 -20.16 -24.56 -4.03
CA SER A 362 -21.21 -23.57 -3.76
C SER A 362 -22.34 -23.69 -4.77
N ARG A 363 -23.57 -23.45 -4.32
CA ARG A 363 -24.76 -23.53 -5.16
C ARG A 363 -25.20 -22.12 -5.59
N TYR A 364 -25.58 -22.03 -6.86
CA TYR A 364 -26.09 -20.81 -7.47
C TYR A 364 -27.38 -21.10 -8.21
N SER A 365 -28.20 -20.07 -8.30
CA SER A 365 -29.47 -20.17 -8.99
C SER A 365 -29.83 -18.90 -9.72
N VAL A 366 -30.70 -18.98 -10.70
CA VAL A 366 -31.35 -17.87 -11.34
C VAL A 366 -32.85 -18.09 -11.36
N THR A 367 -33.64 -17.02 -11.37
CA THR A 367 -35.07 -17.12 -11.62
C THR A 367 -35.31 -17.82 -12.98
N ASN A 368 -36.19 -18.79 -13.00
CA ASN A 368 -36.47 -19.58 -14.20
C ASN A 368 -36.85 -18.66 -15.37
N VAL A 369 -36.13 -18.79 -16.47
CA VAL A 369 -36.35 -17.97 -17.67
C VAL A 369 -37.38 -18.65 -18.57
N SER A 370 -38.50 -17.98 -18.81
CA SER A 370 -39.57 -18.51 -19.64
C SER A 370 -39.10 -18.84 -21.06
N GLY A 371 -39.38 -20.03 -21.55
CA GLY A 371 -38.99 -20.50 -22.89
C GLY A 371 -37.51 -20.88 -23.02
N ALA A 372 -36.74 -20.86 -21.96
CA ALA A 372 -35.34 -21.30 -21.99
C ALA A 372 -35.29 -22.85 -22.14
N SER A 373 -34.62 -23.31 -23.18
CA SER A 373 -34.37 -24.73 -23.45
C SER A 373 -33.04 -25.23 -22.88
N PHE A 374 -32.10 -24.32 -22.61
CA PHE A 374 -30.76 -24.64 -22.10
C PHE A 374 -30.18 -23.47 -21.32
N TYR A 375 -29.46 -23.78 -20.22
CA TYR A 375 -28.72 -22.83 -19.40
C TYR A 375 -27.24 -23.22 -19.49
N GLU A 376 -26.40 -22.28 -19.97
CA GLU A 376 -24.97 -22.46 -20.03
C GLU A 376 -24.32 -21.66 -18.93
N TRP A 377 -23.64 -22.33 -18.00
CA TRP A 377 -22.93 -21.76 -16.89
C TRP A 377 -21.43 -21.91 -17.09
N ARG A 378 -20.66 -20.87 -16.75
CA ARG A 378 -19.18 -20.93 -16.70
C ARG A 378 -18.67 -20.15 -15.50
N ILE A 379 -17.47 -20.52 -15.03
CA ILE A 379 -16.71 -19.75 -14.04
C ILE A 379 -15.44 -19.20 -14.70
N LEU A 380 -15.12 -17.96 -14.40
CA LEU A 380 -13.93 -17.28 -14.91
C LEU A 380 -13.13 -16.71 -13.71
N PRO A 381 -11.78 -16.86 -13.69
CA PRO A 381 -11.01 -17.66 -14.64
C PRO A 381 -11.32 -19.17 -14.50
N ALA A 382 -10.95 -19.95 -15.50
CA ALA A 382 -11.29 -21.39 -15.54
C ALA A 382 -10.59 -22.21 -14.43
N ASP A 383 -9.48 -21.74 -13.91
CA ASP A 383 -8.75 -22.34 -12.80
C ASP A 383 -9.40 -22.09 -11.43
N ALA A 384 -10.40 -21.21 -11.34
CA ALA A 384 -11.18 -21.02 -10.11
C ALA A 384 -11.97 -22.27 -9.73
N GLY A 385 -12.43 -23.04 -10.73
CA GLY A 385 -13.21 -24.25 -10.48
C GLY A 385 -13.93 -24.76 -11.71
N VAL A 386 -14.85 -25.70 -11.49
CA VAL A 386 -15.70 -26.30 -12.54
C VAL A 386 -17.16 -26.08 -12.19
N VAL A 387 -17.96 -25.66 -13.19
CA VAL A 387 -19.41 -25.53 -13.01
C VAL A 387 -20.12 -26.75 -13.52
N SER A 388 -21.04 -27.30 -12.74
CA SER A 388 -21.97 -28.35 -13.12
C SER A 388 -23.40 -27.83 -13.04
N GLY A 389 -24.21 -28.19 -14.05
CA GLY A 389 -25.62 -27.78 -14.16
C GLY A 389 -25.94 -27.20 -15.53
N ASN A 390 -27.13 -27.46 -16.04
CA ASN A 390 -27.64 -26.96 -17.32
C ASN A 390 -29.11 -26.50 -17.21
N THR A 391 -29.52 -26.18 -15.99
CA THR A 391 -30.86 -25.68 -15.63
C THR A 391 -30.70 -24.29 -14.95
N ALA A 392 -31.81 -23.80 -14.40
CA ALA A 392 -31.78 -22.56 -13.59
C ALA A 392 -30.93 -22.69 -12.29
N ASN A 393 -30.40 -23.88 -12.00
CA ASN A 393 -29.52 -24.12 -10.86
C ASN A 393 -28.19 -24.69 -11.35
N ALA A 394 -27.10 -24.26 -10.71
CA ALA A 394 -25.75 -24.74 -10.94
C ALA A 394 -24.99 -24.92 -9.64
N THR A 395 -23.96 -25.74 -9.68
CA THR A 395 -23.01 -25.92 -8.60
C THR A 395 -21.61 -25.63 -9.12
N VAL A 396 -20.90 -24.75 -8.45
CA VAL A 396 -19.47 -24.52 -8.68
C VAL A 396 -18.70 -25.47 -7.76
N LEU A 397 -17.87 -26.33 -8.32
CA LEU A 397 -16.86 -27.11 -7.63
C LEU A 397 -15.56 -26.29 -7.64
N TRP A 398 -15.17 -25.78 -6.48
CA TRP A 398 -14.01 -24.89 -6.36
C TRP A 398 -12.69 -25.64 -6.42
N ASN A 399 -11.70 -25.05 -7.07
CA ASN A 399 -10.32 -25.47 -6.91
C ASN A 399 -9.85 -25.07 -5.51
N THR A 400 -9.44 -26.03 -4.70
CA THR A 400 -9.06 -25.83 -3.28
C THR A 400 -7.83 -24.91 -3.11
N GLY A 401 -6.98 -24.77 -4.14
CA GLY A 401 -5.83 -23.87 -4.16
C GLY A 401 -6.14 -22.45 -4.64
N PHE A 402 -7.31 -22.22 -5.24
CA PHE A 402 -7.65 -20.93 -5.81
C PHE A 402 -7.98 -19.90 -4.72
N THR A 403 -7.49 -18.67 -4.94
CA THR A 403 -7.89 -17.47 -4.19
C THR A 403 -7.92 -16.29 -5.14
N GLY A 404 -8.79 -15.33 -4.90
CA GLY A 404 -8.93 -14.15 -5.74
C GLY A 404 -10.33 -13.92 -6.26
N SER A 405 -10.44 -13.05 -7.25
CA SER A 405 -11.71 -12.73 -7.90
C SER A 405 -12.10 -13.82 -8.90
N ALA A 406 -13.36 -14.19 -8.88
CA ALA A 406 -13.96 -15.07 -9.87
C ALA A 406 -15.27 -14.46 -10.37
N THR A 407 -15.72 -14.85 -11.55
CA THR A 407 -17.01 -14.41 -12.10
C THR A 407 -17.79 -15.63 -12.59
N LEU A 408 -18.92 -15.88 -11.98
CA LEU A 408 -19.88 -16.87 -12.47
C LEU A 408 -20.71 -16.22 -13.57
N ILE A 409 -20.72 -16.81 -14.75
CA ILE A 409 -21.48 -16.31 -15.89
C ILE A 409 -22.53 -17.30 -16.32
N LEU A 410 -23.65 -16.76 -16.79
CA LEU A 410 -24.81 -17.51 -17.26
C LEU A 410 -25.34 -16.91 -18.57
N ARG A 411 -25.64 -17.75 -19.52
CA ARG A 411 -26.52 -17.43 -20.65
C ARG A 411 -27.53 -18.53 -20.88
N VAL A 412 -28.60 -18.22 -21.60
CA VAL A 412 -29.68 -19.18 -21.92
C VAL A 412 -29.91 -19.25 -23.42
N THR A 413 -30.46 -20.38 -23.87
CA THR A 413 -30.95 -20.56 -25.23
C THR A 413 -32.49 -20.54 -25.22
N ILE A 414 -33.07 -19.62 -25.99
CA ILE A 414 -34.52 -19.45 -26.16
C ILE A 414 -34.83 -19.50 -27.66
N ASN A 415 -35.69 -20.39 -28.11
CA ASN A 415 -36.06 -20.55 -29.53
C ASN A 415 -34.80 -20.63 -30.46
N ASN A 416 -33.83 -21.43 -30.07
CA ASN A 416 -32.54 -21.62 -30.77
C ASN A 416 -31.65 -20.36 -30.86
N LYS A 417 -32.00 -19.28 -30.14
CA LYS A 417 -31.13 -18.08 -30.01
C LYS A 417 -30.47 -18.06 -28.65
N VAL A 418 -29.18 -17.78 -28.65
CA VAL A 418 -28.39 -17.70 -27.43
C VAL A 418 -28.46 -16.25 -26.93
N SER A 419 -28.73 -16.09 -25.63
CA SER A 419 -28.80 -14.79 -24.96
C SER A 419 -27.39 -14.19 -24.73
N GLU A 420 -27.37 -12.93 -24.29
CA GLU A 420 -26.18 -12.31 -23.69
C GLU A 420 -25.84 -12.98 -22.34
N TRP A 421 -24.57 -12.84 -21.93
CA TRP A 421 -24.10 -13.33 -20.63
C TRP A 421 -24.55 -12.42 -19.49
N SER A 422 -25.14 -13.01 -18.46
CA SER A 422 -25.29 -12.41 -17.13
C SER A 422 -24.11 -12.79 -16.26
N ARG A 423 -23.73 -11.96 -15.29
CA ARG A 423 -22.50 -12.11 -14.50
C ARG A 423 -22.77 -11.92 -13.01
N LEU A 424 -22.18 -12.78 -12.18
CA LEU A 424 -22.09 -12.63 -10.74
C LEU A 424 -20.61 -12.62 -10.32
N ASN A 425 -20.15 -11.51 -9.78
CA ASN A 425 -18.78 -11.40 -9.30
C ASN A 425 -18.67 -12.08 -7.94
N LEU A 426 -17.62 -12.88 -7.79
CA LEU A 426 -17.33 -13.71 -6.64
C LEU A 426 -15.91 -13.41 -6.16
N LYS A 427 -15.66 -13.67 -4.88
CA LYS A 427 -14.31 -13.59 -4.32
C LYS A 427 -14.04 -14.82 -3.46
N VAL A 428 -12.99 -15.57 -3.79
CA VAL A 428 -12.47 -16.65 -2.96
C VAL A 428 -11.36 -16.07 -2.09
N VAL A 429 -11.55 -16.12 -0.78
CA VAL A 429 -10.65 -15.49 0.19
C VAL A 429 -9.94 -16.54 1.04
N LEU A 430 -8.73 -16.18 1.48
CA LEU A 430 -7.92 -17.04 2.34
C LEU A 430 -8.63 -17.37 3.65
N ASN A 431 -8.41 -18.58 4.13
CA ASN A 431 -8.75 -18.95 5.50
C ASN A 431 -8.00 -18.06 6.50
N THR A 432 -8.62 -17.85 7.66
CA THR A 432 -7.94 -17.16 8.75
C THR A 432 -6.85 -18.06 9.32
N ILE A 433 -5.59 -17.64 9.22
CA ILE A 433 -4.43 -18.40 9.72
C ILE A 433 -3.51 -17.47 10.50
N LEU A 434 -3.01 -17.94 11.65
CA LEU A 434 -1.96 -17.26 12.40
C LEU A 434 -0.63 -17.41 11.65
N VAL A 435 0.12 -16.32 11.51
CA VAL A 435 1.41 -16.28 10.78
C VAL A 435 2.57 -16.02 11.73
N SER A 436 2.34 -15.15 12.71
CA SER A 436 3.36 -14.73 13.67
C SER A 436 2.74 -14.34 14.99
N GLN A 437 3.52 -14.41 16.07
CA GLN A 437 3.17 -13.85 17.36
C GLN A 437 4.42 -13.44 18.12
N SER A 438 4.26 -12.51 19.06
CA SER A 438 5.31 -12.18 20.04
C SER A 438 5.59 -13.36 20.96
N GLY A 439 6.85 -13.47 21.41
CA GLY A 439 7.24 -14.37 22.50
C GLY A 439 6.99 -13.74 23.88
N ASP A 440 7.47 -14.43 24.92
CA ASP A 440 7.47 -13.92 26.29
C ASP A 440 8.40 -12.71 26.41
N ASN A 441 8.02 -11.76 27.24
CA ASN A 441 8.76 -10.51 27.43
C ASN A 441 8.94 -10.19 28.90
N VAL A 442 10.14 -9.70 29.22
CA VAL A 442 10.49 -9.16 30.54
C VAL A 442 10.94 -7.73 30.35
N ILE A 443 10.32 -6.79 31.02
CA ILE A 443 10.54 -5.36 30.84
C ILE A 443 10.47 -4.60 32.17
N CYS A 444 11.07 -3.45 32.24
CA CYS A 444 10.94 -2.54 33.39
C CYS A 444 9.71 -1.64 33.28
N ALA A 445 9.10 -1.33 34.40
CA ALA A 445 8.00 -0.36 34.47
C ALA A 445 8.37 0.98 33.83
N GLY A 446 7.38 1.63 33.22
CA GLY A 446 7.55 2.89 32.48
C GLY A 446 8.04 2.75 31.03
N LYS A 447 8.44 1.57 30.57
CA LYS A 447 8.83 1.33 29.18
C LYS A 447 7.63 0.91 28.34
N PRO A 448 7.57 1.31 27.05
CA PRO A 448 6.54 0.84 26.15
C PRO A 448 6.80 -0.60 25.72
N ILE A 449 5.72 -1.32 25.38
CA ILE A 449 5.80 -2.65 24.75
C ILE A 449 4.66 -2.79 23.73
N THR A 450 4.93 -3.50 22.65
CA THR A 450 3.94 -3.91 21.67
C THR A 450 3.95 -5.42 21.54
N LEU A 451 2.81 -6.06 21.78
CA LEU A 451 2.57 -7.47 21.51
C LEU A 451 1.90 -7.60 20.17
N VAL A 452 2.33 -8.57 19.36
CA VAL A 452 1.87 -8.77 17.97
C VAL A 452 1.28 -10.18 17.83
N ALA A 453 0.15 -10.28 17.13
CA ALA A 453 -0.45 -11.52 16.67
C ALA A 453 -0.82 -11.38 15.18
N GLY A 454 0.16 -11.56 14.30
CA GLY A 454 -0.02 -11.42 12.86
C GLY A 454 -0.79 -12.60 12.27
N ALA A 455 -1.79 -12.32 11.43
CA ALA A 455 -2.59 -13.33 10.73
C ALA A 455 -2.83 -12.96 9.26
N LYS A 456 -3.10 -13.98 8.43
CA LYS A 456 -3.65 -13.82 7.08
C LYS A 456 -5.12 -14.22 7.10
N GLY A 457 -5.94 -13.56 6.25
CA GLY A 457 -7.38 -13.81 6.14
C GLY A 457 -8.11 -12.59 5.59
N TYR A 458 -9.43 -12.66 5.58
CA TYR A 458 -10.28 -11.58 5.09
C TYR A 458 -11.15 -11.02 6.21
N ASN A 459 -11.25 -9.69 6.34
CA ASN A 459 -11.99 -8.98 7.39
C ASN A 459 -11.56 -9.42 8.80
N LEU A 460 -10.27 -9.34 9.08
CA LEU A 460 -9.73 -9.75 10.36
C LEU A 460 -10.11 -8.75 11.48
N ASN A 461 -10.54 -9.31 12.59
CA ASN A 461 -10.77 -8.59 13.85
C ASN A 461 -10.02 -9.30 14.96
N TYR A 462 -9.18 -8.55 15.70
CA TYR A 462 -8.31 -9.03 16.76
C TYR A 462 -8.92 -8.69 18.10
N LYS A 463 -9.09 -9.70 18.96
CA LYS A 463 -9.54 -9.55 20.34
C LYS A 463 -8.41 -9.97 21.25
N TRP A 464 -7.82 -9.00 21.91
CA TRP A 464 -6.73 -9.21 22.86
C TRP A 464 -7.26 -9.44 24.26
N TYR A 465 -6.73 -10.45 24.92
CA TYR A 465 -7.08 -10.82 26.27
C TYR A 465 -5.82 -10.76 27.16
N LYS A 466 -6.02 -10.30 28.39
CA LYS A 466 -5.07 -10.44 29.48
C LYS A 466 -5.69 -11.29 30.56
N ASN A 467 -5.07 -12.41 30.96
CA ASN A 467 -5.59 -13.34 31.94
C ASN A 467 -7.07 -13.67 31.68
N SER A 468 -7.43 -13.94 30.43
CA SER A 468 -8.80 -14.22 29.95
C SER A 468 -9.77 -13.02 29.96
N THR A 469 -9.35 -11.83 30.33
CA THR A 469 -10.16 -10.61 30.28
C THR A 469 -9.86 -9.86 28.98
N LEU A 470 -10.91 -9.49 28.23
CA LEU A 470 -10.78 -8.70 27.00
C LEU A 470 -10.23 -7.31 27.33
N VAL A 471 -9.13 -6.94 26.68
CA VAL A 471 -8.45 -5.63 26.88
C VAL A 471 -8.48 -4.74 25.64
N GLN A 472 -8.57 -5.33 24.43
CA GLN A 472 -8.67 -4.59 23.18
C GLN A 472 -9.42 -5.42 22.14
N SER A 473 -10.20 -4.76 21.26
CA SER A 473 -10.80 -5.37 20.07
C SER A 473 -10.76 -4.38 18.89
N GLY A 474 -10.40 -4.86 17.71
CA GLY A 474 -10.31 -4.04 16.51
C GLY A 474 -9.51 -4.69 15.38
N PRO A 475 -9.26 -3.97 14.28
CA PRO A 475 -8.56 -4.52 13.11
C PRO A 475 -7.03 -4.59 13.27
N SER A 476 -6.47 -4.01 14.35
CA SER A 476 -5.02 -3.99 14.56
C SER A 476 -4.50 -5.34 15.07
N PRO A 477 -3.46 -5.91 14.46
CA PRO A 477 -2.76 -7.10 14.96
C PRO A 477 -1.90 -6.82 16.20
N GLU A 478 -1.86 -5.57 16.68
CA GLU A 478 -0.98 -5.10 17.73
C GLU A 478 -1.73 -4.64 18.97
N LEU A 479 -1.22 -5.01 20.14
CA LEU A 479 -1.59 -4.46 21.42
C LEU A 479 -0.40 -3.67 21.96
N THR A 480 -0.51 -2.34 22.00
CA THR A 480 0.54 -1.45 22.50
C THR A 480 0.20 -0.93 23.88
N ILE A 481 1.13 -1.10 24.82
CA ILE A 481 1.10 -0.50 26.16
C ILE A 481 2.19 0.57 26.19
N ALA A 482 1.79 1.84 26.11
CA ALA A 482 2.73 2.96 25.98
C ALA A 482 3.64 3.19 27.20
N SER A 483 3.16 2.83 28.40
CA SER A 483 3.92 2.91 29.64
C SER A 483 3.47 1.78 30.57
N THR A 484 4.34 0.80 30.76
CA THR A 484 4.04 -0.39 31.55
C THR A 484 4.09 -0.12 33.06
N THR A 485 3.23 -0.80 33.79
CA THR A 485 3.27 -0.90 35.26
C THR A 485 3.34 -2.38 35.66
N THR A 486 3.63 -2.67 36.90
CA THR A 486 3.62 -4.06 37.42
C THR A 486 2.28 -4.76 37.21
N ASP A 487 1.17 -3.99 37.20
CA ASP A 487 -0.17 -4.51 36.92
C ASP A 487 -0.34 -4.99 35.49
N ASN A 488 0.53 -4.58 34.55
CA ASN A 488 0.51 -5.11 33.18
C ASN A 488 1.13 -6.51 33.08
N SER A 489 1.79 -7.02 34.11
CA SER A 489 2.25 -8.41 34.15
C SER A 489 1.07 -9.38 34.01
N GLY A 490 1.27 -10.43 33.23
CA GLY A 490 0.23 -11.43 33.01
C GLY A 490 0.39 -12.19 31.69
N SER A 491 -0.54 -13.10 31.46
CA SER A 491 -0.61 -13.89 30.25
C SER A 491 -1.53 -13.22 29.22
N TYR A 492 -1.00 -12.93 28.05
CA TYR A 492 -1.73 -12.33 26.95
C TYR A 492 -2.00 -13.35 25.85
N SER A 493 -3.15 -13.24 25.21
CA SER A 493 -3.51 -14.01 24.02
C SER A 493 -4.41 -13.19 23.11
N CYS A 494 -4.46 -13.57 21.84
CA CYS A 494 -5.31 -12.93 20.86
C CYS A 494 -6.21 -13.95 20.15
N GLU A 495 -7.52 -13.70 20.15
CA GLU A 495 -8.49 -14.35 19.28
C GLU A 495 -8.61 -13.53 18.00
N ILE A 496 -8.37 -14.15 16.86
CA ILE A 496 -8.40 -13.49 15.55
C ILE A 496 -9.56 -14.08 14.77
N VAL A 497 -10.58 -13.26 14.57
CA VAL A 497 -11.82 -13.64 13.87
C VAL A 497 -11.76 -13.06 12.47
N GLY A 498 -11.76 -13.91 11.46
CA GLY A 498 -11.90 -13.52 10.06
C GLY A 498 -13.18 -14.06 9.46
N TYR A 499 -13.49 -13.66 8.22
CA TYR A 499 -14.64 -14.17 7.50
C TYR A 499 -14.58 -15.71 7.37
N CYS A 500 -13.41 -16.25 7.10
CA CYS A 500 -13.18 -17.68 6.90
C CYS A 500 -12.53 -18.34 8.12
N GLY A 501 -13.12 -18.15 9.28
CA GLY A 501 -12.78 -18.87 10.50
C GLY A 501 -12.11 -17.98 11.56
N THR A 502 -11.85 -18.62 12.69
CA THR A 502 -11.20 -18.02 13.86
C THR A 502 -9.96 -18.80 14.21
N VAL A 503 -8.88 -18.10 14.53
CA VAL A 503 -7.65 -18.69 15.05
C VAL A 503 -7.25 -17.98 16.35
N PHE A 504 -6.44 -18.65 17.14
CA PHE A 504 -5.95 -18.12 18.41
C PHE A 504 -4.43 -18.05 18.37
N SER A 505 -3.88 -17.00 18.94
CA SER A 505 -2.46 -16.97 19.26
C SER A 505 -2.14 -17.95 20.38
N GLY A 506 -0.89 -18.33 20.50
CA GLY A 506 -0.37 -18.88 21.74
C GLY A 506 -0.38 -17.84 22.86
N THR A 507 -0.05 -18.31 24.06
CA THR A 507 0.12 -17.43 25.22
C THR A 507 1.45 -16.65 25.09
N MET A 508 1.42 -15.35 25.40
CA MET A 508 2.55 -14.44 25.47
C MET A 508 2.63 -13.91 26.90
N ASN A 509 3.64 -14.28 27.66
CA ASN A 509 3.78 -13.85 29.04
C ASN A 509 4.55 -12.53 29.10
N LEU A 510 3.96 -11.54 29.75
CA LEU A 510 4.60 -10.26 30.03
C LEU A 510 4.93 -10.19 31.53
N THR A 511 6.20 -9.99 31.85
CA THR A 511 6.68 -9.72 33.19
C THR A 511 7.19 -8.28 33.26
N VAL A 512 6.59 -7.47 34.12
CA VAL A 512 7.02 -6.09 34.32
C VAL A 512 7.63 -5.96 35.70
N HIS A 513 8.92 -5.71 35.75
CA HIS A 513 9.64 -5.47 36.99
C HIS A 513 9.47 -4.01 37.44
N PRO A 514 9.29 -3.76 38.74
CA PRO A 514 9.26 -2.41 39.28
C PRO A 514 10.62 -1.72 39.07
N LEU A 515 10.59 -0.38 39.00
CA LEU A 515 11.82 0.42 39.03
C LEU A 515 12.51 0.26 40.37
N THR A 516 13.84 0.27 40.36
CA THR A 516 14.62 0.29 41.61
C THR A 516 14.42 1.64 42.31
N ARG A 517 13.87 1.63 43.51
CA ARG A 517 13.61 2.83 44.32
C ARG A 517 13.95 2.60 45.77
N ILE A 518 14.50 3.65 46.38
CA ILE A 518 14.70 3.73 47.82
C ILE A 518 13.52 4.51 48.42
N TYR A 519 12.77 3.92 49.34
CA TYR A 519 11.64 4.56 49.99
C TYR A 519 11.87 4.83 51.48
N TYR A 520 12.94 4.30 52.09
CA TYR A 520 13.33 4.57 53.47
C TYR A 520 14.86 4.49 53.60
N ILE A 521 15.39 5.39 54.38
CA ILE A 521 16.77 5.40 54.83
C ILE A 521 16.80 5.82 56.31
N SER A 522 17.73 5.20 57.08
CA SER A 522 17.96 5.61 58.48
C SER A 522 18.21 7.13 58.59
N PRO A 523 17.66 7.81 59.58
CA PRO A 523 18.02 9.19 59.89
C PRO A 523 19.46 9.31 60.36
N ASP A 524 19.94 10.55 60.47
CA ASP A 524 21.24 10.84 61.12
C ASP A 524 21.33 10.19 62.51
N ILE A 525 22.47 9.58 62.78
CA ILE A 525 22.66 8.81 64.01
C ILE A 525 23.65 9.50 64.95
N GLN A 526 23.20 9.78 66.16
CA GLN A 526 24.03 10.16 67.28
C GLN A 526 24.08 9.03 68.32
N ALA A 527 25.24 8.46 68.52
CA ALA A 527 25.41 7.40 69.51
C ALA A 527 26.72 7.54 70.29
N PRO A 528 26.81 7.06 71.55
CA PRO A 528 28.05 7.06 72.31
C PRO A 528 29.04 6.02 71.76
N PHE A 529 30.34 6.20 72.07
CA PHE A 529 31.36 5.19 71.81
C PHE A 529 31.00 3.79 72.37
N GLY A 530 31.41 2.73 71.68
CA GLY A 530 31.16 1.36 72.10
C GLY A 530 29.74 0.84 71.86
N LYS A 531 28.85 1.65 71.26
CA LYS A 531 27.52 1.17 70.89
C LYS A 531 27.50 0.59 69.50
N ASN A 532 26.65 -0.41 69.32
CA ASN A 532 26.33 -0.93 68.00
C ASN A 532 25.23 -0.09 67.33
N VAL A 533 25.45 0.24 66.10
CA VAL A 533 24.51 1.04 65.29
C VAL A 533 24.23 0.26 63.99
N ILE A 534 23.00 0.33 63.52
CA ILE A 534 22.58 -0.23 62.27
C ILE A 534 22.10 0.90 61.37
N LEU A 535 22.69 1.06 60.20
CA LEU A 535 22.17 1.89 59.14
C LEU A 535 21.34 0.99 58.22
N GLU A 536 20.17 1.42 57.88
CA GLU A 536 19.21 0.64 57.10
C GLU A 536 18.71 1.46 55.89
N VAL A 537 18.61 0.79 54.74
CA VAL A 537 17.94 1.31 53.54
C VAL A 537 16.89 0.29 53.10
N ASN A 538 15.65 0.73 52.91
CA ASN A 538 14.59 -0.10 52.37
C ASN A 538 14.28 0.35 50.94
N SER A 539 14.18 -0.61 50.05
CA SER A 539 14.01 -0.36 48.62
C SER A 539 13.06 -1.37 47.98
N GLU A 540 12.49 -0.97 46.89
CA GLU A 540 11.73 -1.84 45.98
C GLU A 540 12.52 -2.03 44.69
N GLY A 541 12.29 -3.14 44.00
CA GLY A 541 12.94 -3.50 42.74
C GLY A 541 13.05 -5.01 42.60
N HIS A 542 13.69 -5.45 41.53
CA HIS A 542 13.97 -6.86 41.26
C HIS A 542 15.49 -7.11 41.26
N ASP A 543 15.93 -8.21 41.87
CA ASP A 543 17.35 -8.59 41.98
C ASP A 543 18.23 -7.47 42.58
N LEU A 544 17.83 -6.99 43.77
CA LEU A 544 18.49 -5.86 44.39
C LEU A 544 19.86 -6.24 44.95
N VAL A 545 20.85 -5.43 44.58
CA VAL A 545 22.21 -5.46 45.11
C VAL A 545 22.48 -4.12 45.80
N TYR A 546 23.10 -4.20 46.98
CA TYR A 546 23.39 -3.05 47.84
C TYR A 546 24.91 -2.83 47.88
N GLN A 547 25.31 -1.56 47.95
CA GLN A 547 26.68 -1.18 48.16
C GLN A 547 26.72 0.10 49.02
N TRP A 548 27.31 0.00 50.20
CA TRP A 548 27.51 1.12 51.09
C TRP A 548 28.82 1.85 50.79
N GLN A 549 28.83 3.12 51.02
CA GLN A 549 30.03 3.96 50.98
C GLN A 549 30.06 4.89 52.20
N LYS A 550 31.26 5.19 52.65
CA LYS A 550 31.52 6.17 53.71
C LYS A 550 32.44 7.26 53.19
N ASN A 551 32.04 8.54 53.30
CA ASN A 551 32.80 9.67 52.81
C ASN A 551 33.24 9.48 51.33
N ASN A 552 32.32 8.95 50.48
CA ASN A 552 32.50 8.59 49.08
C ASN A 552 33.54 7.45 48.81
N ILE A 553 33.93 6.71 49.82
CA ILE A 553 34.77 5.52 49.68
C ILE A 553 33.86 4.28 49.87
N LEU A 554 33.94 3.34 48.94
CA LEU A 554 33.17 2.09 49.03
C LEU A 554 33.62 1.29 50.24
N LEU A 555 32.65 0.70 50.93
CA LEU A 555 32.89 -0.19 52.06
C LEU A 555 32.89 -1.65 51.56
N ASP A 556 33.94 -2.41 51.91
CA ASP A 556 34.01 -3.80 51.60
C ASP A 556 32.94 -4.59 52.37
N ASN A 557 32.44 -5.68 51.74
CA ASN A 557 31.43 -6.59 52.35
C ASN A 557 30.15 -5.88 52.84
N SER A 558 29.77 -4.77 52.23
CA SER A 558 28.60 -3.98 52.59
C SER A 558 27.48 -4.13 51.53
N ASN A 559 27.09 -5.37 51.24
CA ASN A 559 26.20 -5.74 50.13
C ASN A 559 24.76 -6.08 50.56
N THR A 560 24.36 -5.66 51.76
CA THR A 560 23.00 -5.86 52.28
C THR A 560 22.29 -4.55 52.54
N SER A 561 20.97 -4.60 52.72
CA SER A 561 20.15 -3.43 53.07
C SER A 561 20.50 -2.82 54.43
N ARG A 562 21.30 -3.50 55.22
CA ARG A 562 21.74 -3.07 56.55
C ARG A 562 23.24 -3.04 56.64
N LEU A 563 23.81 -1.95 57.15
CA LEU A 563 25.22 -1.80 57.49
C LEU A 563 25.33 -1.77 59.02
N PHE A 564 26.11 -2.72 59.55
CA PHE A 564 26.36 -2.82 60.99
C PHE A 564 27.65 -2.09 61.32
N LEU A 565 27.55 -1.10 62.21
CA LEU A 565 28.71 -0.44 62.82
C LEU A 565 28.79 -0.90 64.26
N ASN A 566 29.64 -1.89 64.48
CA ASN A 566 29.83 -2.51 65.78
C ASN A 566 30.93 -1.80 66.58
N ASP A 567 30.74 -1.61 67.89
CA ASP A 567 31.69 -0.95 68.77
C ASP A 567 32.12 0.43 68.25
N LEU A 568 31.10 1.29 68.07
CA LEU A 568 31.22 2.58 67.41
C LEU A 568 32.38 3.40 67.99
N ASN A 569 33.26 3.84 67.11
CA ASN A 569 34.48 4.56 67.45
C ASN A 569 34.72 5.79 66.58
N ALA A 570 35.79 6.54 66.77
CA ALA A 570 36.07 7.76 66.05
C ALA A 570 36.27 7.54 64.52
N THR A 571 36.70 6.35 64.11
CA THR A 571 36.84 6.03 62.69
C THR A 571 35.51 5.81 61.98
N ASP A 572 34.41 5.55 62.72
CA ASP A 572 33.07 5.33 62.16
C ASP A 572 32.33 6.62 61.90
N ILE A 573 32.80 7.73 62.42
CA ILE A 573 32.21 9.03 62.16
C ILE A 573 32.33 9.36 60.67
N GLY A 574 31.23 9.80 60.05
CA GLY A 574 31.26 10.18 58.65
C GLY A 574 29.90 10.17 57.98
N LEU A 575 29.91 10.38 56.68
CA LEU A 575 28.76 10.43 55.79
C LEU A 575 28.59 9.09 55.09
N TYR A 576 27.45 8.47 55.31
CA TYR A 576 27.14 7.19 54.71
C TYR A 576 26.06 7.30 53.64
N LYS A 577 26.22 6.57 52.58
CA LYS A 577 25.21 6.42 51.51
C LYS A 577 25.16 4.96 51.11
N ALA A 578 23.99 4.52 50.65
CA ALA A 578 23.82 3.24 50.02
C ALA A 578 23.44 3.45 48.54
N THR A 579 24.10 2.72 47.66
CA THR A 579 23.68 2.54 46.28
C THR A 579 22.92 1.23 46.21
N VAL A 580 21.69 1.29 45.70
CA VAL A 580 20.86 0.12 45.46
C VAL A 580 20.72 -0.05 43.94
N THR A 581 21.15 -1.17 43.43
CA THR A 581 21.08 -1.50 42.00
C THR A 581 20.22 -2.74 41.84
N GLY A 582 19.24 -2.66 40.94
CA GLY A 582 18.39 -3.78 40.57
C GLY A 582 18.32 -3.93 39.05
N THR A 583 17.59 -4.93 38.58
CA THR A 583 17.37 -5.19 37.14
C THR A 583 16.86 -3.93 36.42
N CYS A 584 16.05 -3.09 37.09
CA CYS A 584 15.40 -1.93 36.53
C CYS A 584 15.92 -0.59 37.05
N GLY A 585 17.22 -0.47 37.15
CA GLY A 585 17.88 0.79 37.46
C GLY A 585 18.69 0.76 38.75
N SER A 586 19.24 1.93 39.10
CA SER A 586 20.06 2.11 40.31
C SER A 586 19.69 3.46 40.94
N GLU A 587 19.62 3.47 42.24
CA GLU A 587 19.34 4.67 43.02
C GLU A 587 20.35 4.80 44.15
N ILE A 588 20.73 6.04 44.46
CA ILE A 588 21.63 6.36 45.56
C ILE A 588 20.81 7.04 46.66
N SER A 589 20.96 6.53 47.89
CA SER A 589 20.27 7.07 49.04
C SER A 589 20.67 8.52 49.36
N ASP A 590 19.83 9.21 50.13
CA ASP A 590 20.28 10.37 50.86
C ASP A 590 21.43 10.03 51.83
N THR A 591 22.06 11.07 52.33
CA THR A 591 23.21 10.91 53.19
C THR A 591 22.76 10.71 54.64
N ILE A 592 23.32 9.70 55.31
CA ILE A 592 23.21 9.49 56.74
C ILE A 592 24.46 10.02 57.39
N TYR A 593 24.36 10.93 58.32
CA TYR A 593 25.51 11.35 59.13
C TYR A 593 25.54 10.56 60.43
N VAL A 594 26.69 9.83 60.61
CA VAL A 594 26.97 9.12 61.86
C VAL A 594 27.99 9.91 62.65
N TYR A 595 27.62 10.33 63.85
CA TYR A 595 28.50 11.03 64.74
C TYR A 595 28.44 10.45 66.16
N VAL A 596 29.59 10.51 66.87
CA VAL A 596 29.73 9.90 68.18
C VAL A 596 29.66 10.96 69.24
N LYS A 597 28.75 10.78 70.22
CA LYS A 597 28.67 11.61 71.43
C LYS A 597 29.67 11.08 72.46
N LYS A 598 30.64 11.89 72.85
CA LYS A 598 31.57 11.53 73.96
C LYS A 598 30.78 11.38 75.26
N ALA A 599 30.96 10.26 75.94
CA ALA A 599 30.37 10.06 77.27
C ALA A 599 30.97 11.09 78.25
N SER A 600 30.15 12.03 78.66
CA SER A 600 30.26 13.00 79.75
C SER A 600 31.52 13.88 79.93
N GLY A 601 31.33 15.13 80.04
CA GLY A 601 32.14 16.10 80.76
C GLY A 601 32.36 17.48 80.13
N THR A 602 32.33 17.59 78.81
CA THR A 602 32.36 18.92 78.19
C THR A 602 31.38 19.00 77.01
N ASN A 603 30.50 19.98 77.01
CA ASN A 603 29.53 20.26 75.92
C ASN A 603 30.18 20.81 74.63
N GLU A 604 31.48 20.67 74.46
CA GLU A 604 32.17 21.18 73.27
C GLU A 604 32.11 20.20 72.13
N PRO A 605 31.66 20.64 70.96
CA PRO A 605 31.63 19.79 69.77
C PRO A 605 33.04 19.44 69.26
N GLU A 606 33.22 18.21 68.79
CA GLU A 606 34.42 17.81 68.09
C GLU A 606 34.33 18.23 66.62
N VAL A 607 35.48 18.81 66.17
CA VAL A 607 35.60 19.22 64.75
C VAL A 607 36.28 18.10 63.97
N LEU A 608 35.60 17.65 63.00
CA LEU A 608 36.07 16.64 62.03
C LEU A 608 36.47 17.30 60.74
N LEU A 609 37.63 16.96 60.23
CA LEU A 609 38.14 17.44 58.95
C LEU A 609 38.72 16.23 58.18
N TRP A 610 38.24 16.03 56.95
CA TRP A 610 38.74 14.95 56.12
C TRP A 610 38.64 15.27 54.62
N PRO A 611 39.61 14.86 53.82
CA PRO A 611 40.90 14.40 54.30
C PRO A 611 41.72 15.57 54.90
N THR A 612 42.57 15.28 55.83
CA THR A 612 43.50 16.28 56.41
C THR A 612 44.70 16.59 55.52
N ILE A 613 44.82 15.85 54.42
CA ILE A 613 45.80 16.07 53.35
C ILE A 613 45.06 16.02 52.05
N THR A 614 45.04 17.11 51.28
CA THR A 614 44.29 17.24 50.02
C THR A 614 45.03 18.03 48.97
N ARG A 615 44.58 17.95 47.71
CA ARG A 615 44.96 18.81 46.58
C ARG A 615 43.80 19.70 46.09
N GLU A 616 42.61 19.24 46.31
CA GLU A 616 41.42 19.86 45.66
C GLU A 616 40.42 20.38 46.69
N GLU A 617 40.04 19.52 47.67
CA GLU A 617 38.94 19.79 48.57
C GLU A 617 39.04 19.02 49.87
N PHE A 618 38.39 19.52 50.90
CA PHE A 618 38.20 18.80 52.17
C PHE A 618 36.80 19.10 52.72
N ASN A 619 36.36 18.25 53.61
CA ASN A 619 35.08 18.44 54.29
C ASN A 619 35.31 18.77 55.78
N VAL A 620 34.37 19.54 56.34
CA VAL A 620 34.38 19.90 57.75
C VAL A 620 33.00 19.58 58.31
N ALA A 621 32.93 18.90 59.45
CA ALA A 621 31.69 18.67 60.20
C ALA A 621 31.89 18.82 61.69
N LEU A 622 30.77 19.03 62.41
CA LEU A 622 30.74 19.04 63.86
C LEU A 622 29.99 17.86 64.44
N SER A 623 30.47 17.31 65.53
CA SER A 623 29.84 16.16 66.20
C SER A 623 28.46 16.45 66.80
N ASN A 624 28.01 17.67 66.87
CA ASN A 624 26.72 18.09 67.46
C ASN A 624 25.74 18.74 66.46
N ASN A 625 26.10 18.77 65.20
CA ASN A 625 25.25 19.26 64.09
C ASN A 625 24.73 20.73 64.27
N THR A 626 25.49 21.58 64.91
CA THR A 626 25.15 23.00 65.07
C THR A 626 25.72 23.83 63.91
N TYR A 627 25.19 25.05 63.73
CA TYR A 627 25.75 25.98 62.76
C TYR A 627 27.12 26.46 63.20
N TYR A 628 28.04 26.59 62.26
CA TYR A 628 29.44 27.03 62.50
C TYR A 628 29.95 27.86 61.34
N ASN A 629 31.09 28.51 61.60
CA ASN A 629 31.83 29.27 60.59
C ASN A 629 33.25 28.65 60.46
N ILE A 630 33.83 28.80 59.30
CA ILE A 630 35.15 28.27 58.98
C ILE A 630 36.06 29.40 58.56
N ASN A 631 37.26 29.53 59.11
CA ASN A 631 38.35 30.34 58.61
C ASN A 631 39.58 29.46 58.33
N ILE A 632 40.17 29.64 57.17
CA ILE A 632 41.42 28.96 56.80
C ILE A 632 42.58 30.00 56.91
N TYR A 633 43.55 29.64 57.72
CA TYR A 633 44.75 30.49 57.95
C TYR A 633 45.98 29.84 57.30
N ASN A 634 46.84 30.65 56.71
CA ASN A 634 48.16 30.20 56.25
C ASN A 634 49.16 30.11 57.41
N SER A 635 50.40 29.65 57.13
CA SER A 635 51.47 29.46 58.13
C SER A 635 51.90 30.72 58.87
N ILE A 636 51.59 31.93 58.37
CA ILE A 636 51.87 33.20 59.06
C ILE A 636 50.65 33.77 59.78
N GLY A 637 49.55 33.01 59.88
CA GLY A 637 48.37 33.42 60.64
C GLY A 637 47.40 34.34 59.90
N LYS A 638 47.54 34.56 58.60
CA LYS A 638 46.62 35.37 57.78
C LYS A 638 45.43 34.51 57.33
N ILE A 639 44.19 35.02 57.47
CA ILE A 639 43.01 34.42 56.89
C ILE A 639 43.06 34.51 55.36
N ILE A 640 43.00 33.38 54.69
CA ILE A 640 43.00 33.26 53.24
C ILE A 640 41.64 32.90 52.67
N ARG A 641 40.77 32.26 53.49
CA ARG A 641 39.41 31.94 53.10
C ARG A 641 38.55 31.82 54.35
N GLY A 642 37.30 32.30 54.27
CA GLY A 642 36.28 32.17 55.30
C GLY A 642 34.97 31.72 54.72
N GLN A 643 34.19 30.96 55.44
CA GLN A 643 32.85 30.54 55.11
C GLN A 643 31.97 30.56 56.35
N THR A 644 30.80 31.15 56.22
CA THR A 644 29.85 31.32 57.35
C THR A 644 28.59 30.52 57.13
N GLY A 645 27.87 30.20 58.21
CA GLY A 645 26.58 29.51 58.18
C GLY A 645 26.68 28.06 57.74
N CYS A 646 27.81 27.42 57.95
CA CYS A 646 28.04 26.02 57.64
C CYS A 646 27.21 25.14 58.62
N ARG A 647 26.71 24.05 58.15
CA ARG A 647 26.00 23.01 58.92
C ARG A 647 26.25 21.65 58.27
N TYR A 648 26.18 20.59 59.05
CA TYR A 648 26.49 19.25 58.56
C TYR A 648 27.90 19.14 57.96
N ASP A 649 28.04 18.39 56.90
CA ASP A 649 29.28 18.29 56.12
C ASP A 649 29.40 19.48 55.16
N THR A 650 30.36 20.32 55.44
CA THR A 650 30.65 21.48 54.56
C THR A 650 31.91 21.19 53.75
N LYS A 651 31.71 21.08 52.44
CA LYS A 651 32.79 20.87 51.46
C LYS A 651 33.47 22.19 51.11
N ILE A 652 34.80 22.19 51.18
CA ILE A 652 35.61 23.36 50.87
C ILE A 652 36.64 23.02 49.79
N THR A 653 36.57 23.72 48.68
CA THR A 653 37.52 23.58 47.59
C THR A 653 38.77 24.43 47.87
N VAL A 654 39.95 23.84 47.72
CA VAL A 654 41.24 24.49 48.00
C VAL A 654 42.24 24.40 46.84
N ASN A 655 41.81 24.03 45.67
CA ASN A 655 42.62 23.85 44.45
C ASN A 655 43.37 25.13 44.00
N THR A 656 42.95 26.28 44.48
CA THR A 656 43.61 27.59 44.19
C THR A 656 44.63 28.02 45.23
N LEU A 657 44.74 27.25 46.33
CA LEU A 657 45.66 27.62 47.40
C LEU A 657 47.04 26.97 47.18
N PRO A 658 48.14 27.72 47.49
CA PRO A 658 49.48 27.14 47.43
C PRO A 658 49.67 25.90 48.30
N LYS A 659 50.62 25.03 47.89
CA LYS A 659 50.99 23.88 48.71
C LYS A 659 51.55 24.34 50.05
N GLY A 660 51.18 23.67 51.12
CA GLY A 660 51.65 24.03 52.47
C GLY A 660 50.73 23.60 53.58
N LEU A 661 51.14 23.98 54.80
CA LEU A 661 50.36 23.74 56.01
C LEU A 661 49.41 24.92 56.25
N TYR A 662 48.17 24.59 56.52
CA TYR A 662 47.08 25.50 56.84
C TYR A 662 46.45 25.13 58.17
N ILE A 663 45.91 26.13 58.86
CA ILE A 663 45.07 25.91 60.05
C ILE A 663 43.64 26.23 59.70
N VAL A 664 42.76 25.29 59.80
CA VAL A 664 41.31 25.45 59.67
C VAL A 664 40.74 25.70 61.07
N VAL A 665 40.18 26.85 61.26
CA VAL A 665 39.49 27.22 62.52
C VAL A 665 37.98 27.14 62.28
N VAL A 666 37.31 26.28 63.02
CA VAL A 666 35.87 26.10 63.04
C VAL A 666 35.33 26.70 64.32
N PHE A 667 34.36 27.60 64.23
CA PHE A 667 33.88 28.37 65.37
C PHE A 667 32.42 28.79 65.22
N ASN A 668 31.77 28.99 66.35
CA ASN A 668 30.53 29.71 66.47
C ASN A 668 30.53 30.58 67.75
N ARG A 669 29.38 30.96 68.29
CA ARG A 669 29.30 31.77 69.51
C ARG A 669 29.76 31.02 70.76
N GLU A 670 29.71 29.69 70.77
CA GLU A 670 29.87 28.80 71.92
C GLU A 670 31.21 28.10 71.94
N PHE A 671 31.86 27.92 70.78
CA PHE A 671 33.12 27.18 70.70
C PHE A 671 34.05 27.73 69.59
N ARG A 672 35.31 27.39 69.70
CA ARG A 672 36.35 27.64 68.69
C ARG A 672 37.39 26.51 68.74
N LYS A 673 37.53 25.80 67.59
CA LYS A 673 38.49 24.70 67.46
C LYS A 673 39.33 24.88 66.20
N SER A 674 40.55 24.39 66.21
CA SER A 674 41.47 24.45 65.10
C SER A 674 41.97 23.06 64.71
N VAL A 675 42.03 22.79 63.41
CA VAL A 675 42.53 21.54 62.83
C VAL A 675 43.60 21.85 61.77
N LYS A 676 44.63 21.02 61.71
CA LYS A 676 45.67 21.14 60.65
C LYS A 676 45.19 20.57 59.34
N LEU A 677 45.44 21.26 58.25
CA LEU A 677 45.22 20.84 56.89
C LEU A 677 46.52 20.97 56.08
N ILE A 678 46.86 19.95 55.31
CA ILE A 678 48.02 19.96 54.40
C ILE A 678 47.50 19.96 52.97
N ILE A 679 47.87 20.96 52.17
CA ILE A 679 47.62 21.02 50.75
C ILE A 679 48.89 20.55 50.02
N LYS A 680 48.78 19.52 49.19
CA LYS A 680 49.86 18.87 48.44
C LYS A 680 50.03 19.41 47.03
#